data_bda3802fa71dd7b838b8c369ef17c2fe
#
_entry.id   bda3802fa71dd7b838b8c369ef17c2fe
#
_cell.length_a   1.000
_cell.length_b   1.000
_cell.length_c   1.000
_cell.angle_alpha   90.00
_cell.angle_beta   90.00
_cell.angle_gamma   90.00
#
_symmetry.space_group_name_H-M   'P 1'
#
loop_
_entity.id
_entity.type
_entity.pdbx_description
1 polymer ?
#
loop_
_entity_poly.entity_id
_entity_poly.type
_entity_poly.pdbx_seq_one_letter_code
_entity_poly.pdbx_strand_id
1 'polypeptide(L)'
;LHPFDNHAVSGGPLPTVLASKLAPPVAHPATIGRPHLVARMAQDRAARVILVRAAAGFGKTTLMQQYAEHCAAQQQATVWLRLDAGDNDLERLLVHLDAGLAALRGGKRRGAAAQEPASGPRLAQRILGQVGAAAQPFAIVLDDFETLQSLPALDLVQQLIDAMPPCGTLVIGSRTAPEIGLGRLRARGQLLEIPPAALHFSVDEATQLLRGRCGLPLRDSDIATLHRRTEGWATAIYLAALSLQQRGDHAAFVAAFSGTHLELGEFLAEDILARQSDACRAFLLETSVLGQLSAPLCDALTGRADAREMLDHLERANLLLFPLDAERTWYRYHRLFASFLQHRLAVQAPERVAPLHLAAAHWYLEHGYPIPAVDHLLQAGRHDEALNAIASQSDSLLGTGRVRLLLRWFDQIHPATLARQPALALTRAWVLLLNRRHAEAMAALAPFQPELEQPGDDNQRARLGVEAQTIHCVLLALTDQVEACRDAAGAHLRRLAPDERFQYRILANSLAYALICTHRYDEARSVLSRATLRAQQPQSVRGVSDTLEGVIDLVQGRLGNALARLRAASGDSPGSDVFWALALYEHDALEEAWRLLTNALPYSKGNGPPDSMIACHVLSARLALARGDRGQWLQRLAELEQLGQQSGTARIVCSAWLERARVATLEGKLETALQALQAADLYGGWEALDATGHANDIDRPSIARCRLDIARGNIAPALSALDAAIEAALARQRYWRLIRLRILRATALDGMQQRDAALQEITEALRLASHEGFLRSFLEEGERVAVLLRAWAGAYLAQAAALGVAEPFVASLLARLTDAGSTKPAAEPPAEPAHQPDPLTGRELEVLHMLSAGYRNRVIAQKLFLSELTVKSHLRRIHAKLGAQSRTEAVALGRARGLIP
;
A
#
# COMPACT_ATOMS: atom_id res chain seq x y z
N LEU A 1 -8.54 -4.68 13.78
CA LEU A 1 -9.71 -5.56 13.73
C LEU A 1 -9.70 -6.29 12.38
N HIS A 2 -9.09 -7.45 12.32
CA HIS A 2 -9.26 -8.38 11.21
C HIS A 2 -10.42 -9.29 11.61
N PRO A 3 -11.63 -9.14 11.06
CA PRO A 3 -12.78 -9.96 11.45
C PRO A 3 -12.64 -11.42 11.00
N PHE A 4 -11.62 -11.77 10.23
CA PHE A 4 -11.49 -13.05 9.54
C PHE A 4 -10.36 -13.96 10.04
N ASP A 5 -9.67 -13.61 11.13
CA ASP A 5 -8.63 -14.47 11.71
C ASP A 5 -9.18 -15.74 12.35
N ASN A 6 -10.47 -16.07 12.12
CA ASN A 6 -11.14 -17.09 12.90
C ASN A 6 -11.73 -18.28 12.17
N HIS A 7 -11.47 -18.44 10.93
CA HIS A 7 -11.54 -19.77 10.39
C HIS A 7 -10.15 -20.40 10.53
N ALA A 8 -9.92 -21.12 11.64
CA ALA A 8 -9.15 -22.32 11.56
C ALA A 8 -9.91 -23.28 10.62
N VAL A 9 -10.05 -22.88 9.37
CA VAL A 9 -10.07 -23.78 8.27
C VAL A 9 -8.70 -24.44 8.35
N SER A 10 -8.67 -25.65 8.81
CA SER A 10 -7.64 -26.64 8.48
C SER A 10 -7.06 -26.21 7.14
N GLY A 11 -5.81 -25.74 7.12
CA GLY A 11 -5.05 -25.21 5.98
C GLY A 11 -5.78 -25.25 4.65
N GLY A 12 -6.59 -24.24 4.36
CA GLY A 12 -6.99 -23.94 2.99
C GLY A 12 -5.70 -23.69 2.23
N PRO A 13 -5.50 -24.25 1.03
CA PRO A 13 -4.24 -24.12 0.33
C PRO A 13 -3.92 -22.63 0.20
N LEU A 14 -2.73 -22.25 0.67
CA LEU A 14 -2.09 -20.97 0.31
C LEU A 14 -2.33 -20.74 -1.19
N PRO A 15 -2.53 -19.50 -1.65
CA PRO A 15 -2.76 -19.22 -3.06
C PRO A 15 -1.74 -20.01 -3.87
N THR A 16 -2.23 -20.89 -4.73
CA THR A 16 -1.38 -21.86 -5.47
C THR A 16 -0.33 -21.08 -6.22
N VAL A 17 0.94 -21.36 -5.94
CA VAL A 17 2.06 -20.74 -6.66
C VAL A 17 1.94 -21.15 -8.12
N LEU A 18 1.66 -20.17 -8.98
CA LEU A 18 1.63 -20.40 -10.42
C LEU A 18 3.08 -20.45 -10.93
N ALA A 19 3.62 -21.63 -11.17
CA ALA A 19 4.98 -21.83 -11.66
C ALA A 19 5.24 -21.06 -12.97
N SER A 20 4.23 -20.89 -13.82
CA SER A 20 4.30 -20.10 -15.05
C SER A 20 4.58 -18.61 -14.84
N LYS A 21 4.40 -18.08 -13.64
CA LYS A 21 4.77 -16.71 -13.27
C LYS A 21 6.22 -16.56 -12.83
N LEU A 22 6.82 -17.64 -12.35
CA LEU A 22 8.14 -17.65 -11.74
C LEU A 22 9.25 -18.01 -12.75
N ALA A 23 8.91 -18.19 -14.00
CA ALA A 23 9.87 -18.45 -15.06
C ALA A 23 9.81 -17.36 -16.14
N PRO A 24 10.94 -16.97 -16.72
CA PRO A 24 10.94 -16.15 -17.92
C PRO A 24 10.19 -16.89 -19.05
N PRO A 25 9.48 -16.16 -19.92
CA PRO A 25 8.85 -16.77 -21.08
C PRO A 25 9.91 -17.44 -21.97
N VAL A 26 9.54 -18.51 -22.68
CA VAL A 26 10.45 -19.18 -23.62
C VAL A 26 10.82 -18.22 -24.74
N ALA A 27 12.13 -18.14 -25.08
CA ALA A 27 12.61 -17.27 -26.14
C ALA A 27 12.00 -17.68 -27.49
N HIS A 28 11.44 -16.72 -28.19
CA HIS A 28 10.88 -16.97 -29.53
C HIS A 28 12.02 -17.13 -30.55
N PRO A 29 11.94 -18.06 -31.53
CA PRO A 29 12.98 -18.27 -32.54
C PRO A 29 13.38 -17.02 -33.33
N ALA A 30 12.46 -16.09 -33.53
CA ALA A 30 12.69 -14.82 -34.20
C ALA A 30 13.28 -13.73 -33.28
N THR A 31 13.62 -14.05 -32.04
CA THR A 31 14.18 -13.06 -31.10
C THR A 31 15.52 -12.54 -31.59
N ILE A 32 15.66 -11.21 -31.59
CA ILE A 32 16.90 -10.50 -31.91
C ILE A 32 17.66 -10.20 -30.62
N GLY A 33 18.94 -10.61 -30.58
CA GLY A 33 19.84 -10.31 -29.46
C GLY A 33 20.16 -8.84 -29.37
N ARG A 34 20.17 -8.30 -28.15
CA ARG A 34 20.49 -6.88 -27.88
C ARG A 34 21.67 -6.75 -26.90
N PRO A 35 22.86 -7.25 -27.28
CA PRO A 35 24.01 -7.36 -26.36
C PRO A 35 24.43 -6.00 -25.81
N HIS A 36 24.27 -4.92 -26.57
CA HIS A 36 24.62 -3.57 -26.13
C HIS A 36 23.71 -3.06 -24.99
N LEU A 37 22.41 -3.37 -25.02
CA LEU A 37 21.48 -3.04 -23.92
C LEU A 37 21.72 -3.93 -22.71
N VAL A 38 21.94 -5.24 -22.92
CA VAL A 38 22.26 -6.18 -21.85
C VAL A 38 23.58 -5.78 -21.16
N ALA A 39 24.61 -5.43 -21.94
CA ALA A 39 25.88 -4.93 -21.41
C ALA A 39 25.69 -3.64 -20.58
N ARG A 40 24.87 -2.70 -21.06
CA ARG A 40 24.54 -1.47 -20.33
C ARG A 40 23.86 -1.79 -18.99
N MET A 41 22.92 -2.76 -18.97
CA MET A 41 22.26 -3.20 -17.74
C MET A 41 23.22 -3.88 -16.76
N ALA A 42 24.22 -4.61 -17.27
CA ALA A 42 25.17 -5.35 -16.45
C ALA A 42 26.36 -4.51 -15.95
N GLN A 43 26.71 -3.43 -16.64
CA GLN A 43 27.86 -2.57 -16.31
C GLN A 43 27.57 -1.57 -15.19
N ASP A 44 26.32 -1.15 -15.01
CA ASP A 44 25.94 -0.18 -13.97
C ASP A 44 25.76 -0.85 -12.60
N ARG A 45 26.91 -1.02 -11.94
CA ARG A 45 26.95 -1.63 -10.58
C ARG A 45 26.38 -0.75 -9.47
N ALA A 46 26.17 0.55 -9.74
CA ALA A 46 25.56 1.49 -8.79
C ALA A 46 24.02 1.40 -8.80
N ALA A 47 23.45 0.93 -9.92
CA ALA A 47 22.01 0.82 -10.08
C ALA A 47 21.44 -0.30 -9.21
N ARG A 48 20.64 0.06 -8.22
CA ARG A 48 19.80 -0.89 -7.46
C ARG A 48 18.52 -1.24 -8.18
N VAL A 49 18.04 -0.33 -9.04
CA VAL A 49 16.84 -0.50 -9.85
C VAL A 49 17.17 -0.25 -11.31
N ILE A 50 16.78 -1.19 -12.16
CA ILE A 50 16.79 -1.04 -13.61
C ILE A 50 15.35 -0.98 -14.08
N LEU A 51 14.95 0.16 -14.63
CA LEU A 51 13.60 0.36 -15.15
C LEU A 51 13.60 0.27 -16.68
N VAL A 52 12.98 -0.79 -17.21
CA VAL A 52 12.75 -0.96 -18.65
C VAL A 52 11.33 -0.46 -18.97
N ARG A 53 11.21 0.72 -19.58
CA ARG A 53 9.92 1.36 -19.80
C ARG A 53 9.61 1.56 -21.28
N ALA A 54 8.52 0.96 -21.74
CA ALA A 54 7.96 1.18 -23.09
C ALA A 54 6.53 0.68 -23.21
N ALA A 55 5.83 1.08 -24.25
CA ALA A 55 4.53 0.54 -24.63
C ALA A 55 4.58 -0.99 -24.90
N ALA A 56 3.40 -1.59 -25.14
CA ALA A 56 3.34 -3.02 -25.52
C ALA A 56 4.07 -3.29 -26.84
N GLY A 57 4.70 -4.44 -26.95
CA GLY A 57 5.34 -4.88 -28.21
C GLY A 57 6.72 -4.26 -28.50
N PHE A 58 7.31 -3.48 -27.58
CA PHE A 58 8.66 -2.92 -27.74
C PHE A 58 9.78 -3.86 -27.28
N GLY A 59 9.45 -5.06 -26.83
CA GLY A 59 10.45 -6.06 -26.43
C GLY A 59 11.00 -5.90 -25.02
N LYS A 60 10.25 -5.26 -24.08
CA LYS A 60 10.63 -5.15 -22.66
C LYS A 60 10.96 -6.52 -22.05
N THR A 61 9.98 -7.43 -22.09
CA THR A 61 10.11 -8.80 -21.56
C THR A 61 11.28 -9.54 -22.20
N THR A 62 11.45 -9.39 -23.52
CA THR A 62 12.56 -9.99 -24.27
C THR A 62 13.93 -9.48 -23.81
N LEU A 63 14.08 -8.17 -23.59
CA LEU A 63 15.32 -7.59 -23.09
C LEU A 63 15.63 -8.08 -21.67
N MET A 64 14.62 -8.08 -20.79
CA MET A 64 14.79 -8.57 -19.41
C MET A 64 15.13 -10.05 -19.38
N GLN A 65 14.56 -10.85 -20.31
CA GLN A 65 14.91 -12.26 -20.46
C GLN A 65 16.38 -12.43 -20.89
N GLN A 66 16.86 -11.68 -21.90
CA GLN A 66 18.28 -11.70 -22.31
C GLN A 66 19.21 -11.26 -21.17
N TYR A 67 18.77 -10.31 -20.35
CA TYR A 67 19.51 -9.93 -19.15
C TYR A 67 19.53 -11.07 -18.12
N ALA A 68 18.42 -11.75 -17.88
CA ALA A 68 18.37 -12.91 -17.00
C ALA A 68 19.27 -14.06 -17.49
N GLU A 69 19.30 -14.32 -18.81
CA GLU A 69 20.21 -15.28 -19.45
C GLU A 69 21.68 -14.86 -19.25
N HIS A 70 21.99 -13.57 -19.38
CA HIS A 70 23.31 -13.03 -19.10
C HIS A 70 23.70 -13.22 -17.62
N CYS A 71 22.81 -12.95 -16.68
CA CYS A 71 23.02 -13.20 -15.25
C CYS A 71 23.30 -14.69 -15.00
N ALA A 72 22.52 -15.59 -15.59
CA ALA A 72 22.71 -17.03 -15.47
C ALA A 72 24.07 -17.49 -16.01
N ALA A 73 24.51 -16.93 -17.13
CA ALA A 73 25.85 -17.20 -17.70
C ALA A 73 26.99 -16.71 -16.75
N GLN A 74 26.74 -15.71 -15.92
CA GLN A 74 27.67 -15.22 -14.91
C GLN A 74 27.46 -15.90 -13.53
N GLN A 75 26.67 -16.96 -13.47
CA GLN A 75 26.32 -17.70 -12.24
C GLN A 75 25.60 -16.79 -11.18
N GLN A 76 25.01 -15.70 -11.63
CA GLN A 76 24.20 -14.81 -10.81
C GLN A 76 22.77 -15.34 -10.75
N ALA A 77 22.25 -15.55 -9.53
CA ALA A 77 20.88 -16.04 -9.35
C ALA A 77 19.85 -15.00 -9.82
N THR A 78 18.82 -15.47 -10.51
CA THR A 78 17.74 -14.62 -11.01
C THR A 78 16.40 -15.14 -10.52
N VAL A 79 15.61 -14.24 -9.95
CA VAL A 79 14.22 -14.45 -9.55
C VAL A 79 13.34 -13.74 -10.57
N TRP A 80 12.46 -14.48 -11.23
CA TRP A 80 11.50 -13.90 -12.19
C TRP A 80 10.09 -13.91 -11.59
N LEU A 81 9.39 -12.80 -11.68
CA LEU A 81 7.98 -12.74 -11.35
C LEU A 81 7.25 -11.91 -12.41
N ARG A 82 6.31 -12.55 -13.10
CA ARG A 82 5.39 -11.87 -13.99
C ARG A 82 4.14 -11.46 -13.23
N LEU A 83 3.88 -10.16 -13.18
CA LEU A 83 2.76 -9.57 -12.44
C LEU A 83 1.46 -9.57 -13.26
N ASP A 84 0.35 -9.72 -12.56
CA ASP A 84 -1.00 -9.54 -13.11
C ASP A 84 -1.90 -8.77 -12.11
N ALA A 85 -3.13 -8.48 -12.52
CA ALA A 85 -4.07 -7.75 -11.67
C ALA A 85 -4.37 -8.45 -10.32
N GLY A 86 -4.21 -9.76 -10.25
CA GLY A 86 -4.38 -10.52 -9.01
C GLY A 86 -3.28 -10.26 -7.98
N ASP A 87 -2.09 -9.81 -8.40
CA ASP A 87 -0.98 -9.50 -7.49
C ASP A 87 -1.16 -8.16 -6.76
N ASN A 88 -2.25 -7.46 -7.01
CA ASN A 88 -2.72 -6.36 -6.15
C ASN A 88 -3.21 -6.87 -4.78
N ASP A 89 -3.47 -8.17 -4.64
CA ASP A 89 -3.59 -8.84 -3.38
C ASP A 89 -2.18 -9.07 -2.80
N LEU A 90 -1.91 -8.43 -1.67
CA LEU A 90 -0.58 -8.45 -1.06
C LEU A 90 -0.13 -9.86 -0.65
N GLU A 91 -1.03 -10.69 -0.16
CA GLU A 91 -0.69 -12.06 0.26
C GLU A 91 -0.28 -12.91 -0.94
N ARG A 92 -1.02 -12.78 -2.05
CA ARG A 92 -0.66 -13.47 -3.29
C ARG A 92 0.70 -13.02 -3.81
N LEU A 93 0.98 -11.73 -3.81
CA LEU A 93 2.27 -11.18 -4.21
C LEU A 93 3.40 -11.71 -3.32
N LEU A 94 3.20 -11.72 -2.00
CA LEU A 94 4.18 -12.24 -1.05
C LEU A 94 4.47 -13.72 -1.26
N VAL A 95 3.43 -14.53 -1.50
CA VAL A 95 3.58 -15.98 -1.75
C VAL A 95 4.39 -16.25 -3.02
N HIS A 96 4.13 -15.51 -4.10
CA HIS A 96 4.90 -15.65 -5.33
C HIS A 96 6.35 -15.16 -5.16
N LEU A 97 6.57 -14.04 -4.46
CA LEU A 97 7.92 -13.54 -4.17
C LEU A 97 8.72 -14.52 -3.32
N ASP A 98 8.14 -15.06 -2.25
CA ASP A 98 8.82 -16.05 -1.39
C ASP A 98 9.16 -17.33 -2.16
N ALA A 99 8.24 -17.81 -3.01
CA ALA A 99 8.50 -18.96 -3.87
C ALA A 99 9.61 -18.69 -4.88
N GLY A 100 9.65 -17.51 -5.49
CA GLY A 100 10.73 -17.10 -6.38
C GLY A 100 12.07 -16.99 -5.66
N LEU A 101 12.09 -16.38 -4.48
CA LEU A 101 13.31 -16.23 -3.67
C LEU A 101 13.85 -17.55 -3.10
N ALA A 102 13.06 -18.62 -3.11
CA ALA A 102 13.55 -19.95 -2.73
C ALA A 102 14.73 -20.41 -3.63
N ALA A 103 14.79 -19.92 -4.87
CA ALA A 103 15.91 -20.17 -5.78
C ALA A 103 17.25 -19.58 -5.28
N LEU A 104 17.22 -18.47 -4.52
CA LEU A 104 18.41 -17.87 -3.92
C LEU A 104 19.01 -18.70 -2.78
N ARG A 105 18.28 -19.67 -2.26
CA ARG A 105 18.69 -20.51 -1.10
C ARG A 105 19.62 -21.65 -1.49
N GLY A 106 20.07 -21.75 -2.73
CA GLY A 106 21.04 -22.76 -3.19
C GLY A 106 20.60 -24.19 -2.87
N GLY A 107 19.62 -24.73 -3.58
CA GLY A 107 19.36 -26.17 -3.83
C GLY A 107 19.32 -27.18 -2.66
N LYS A 108 19.58 -26.77 -1.42
CA LYS A 108 19.41 -27.64 -0.24
C LYS A 108 17.95 -27.62 0.19
N ARG A 109 17.13 -28.47 -0.43
CA ARG A 109 15.91 -28.97 0.19
C ARG A 109 16.28 -29.61 1.54
N ARG A 110 16.38 -28.83 2.60
CA ARG A 110 16.18 -29.37 3.94
C ARG A 110 14.71 -29.77 3.99
N GLY A 111 14.49 -31.02 4.39
CA GLY A 111 13.21 -31.70 4.35
C GLY A 111 12.06 -30.80 4.79
N ALA A 112 10.96 -30.94 4.07
CA ALA A 112 9.68 -30.30 4.36
C ALA A 112 9.20 -30.70 5.76
N ALA A 113 9.73 -30.06 6.78
CA ALA A 113 8.97 -29.84 7.99
C ALA A 113 7.91 -28.83 7.58
N ALA A 114 6.64 -29.23 7.64
CA ALA A 114 5.50 -28.38 7.40
C ALA A 114 5.66 -27.11 8.24
N GLN A 115 6.17 -26.03 7.61
CA GLN A 115 6.17 -24.72 8.26
C GLN A 115 4.73 -24.26 8.26
N GLU A 116 4.20 -23.97 9.44
CA GLU A 116 2.90 -23.32 9.61
C GLU A 116 2.77 -22.13 8.64
N PRO A 117 1.60 -21.92 8.04
CA PRO A 117 1.36 -20.81 7.14
C PRO A 117 1.65 -19.50 7.87
N ALA A 118 2.75 -18.84 7.49
CA ALA A 118 3.13 -17.58 8.08
C ALA A 118 2.11 -16.51 7.67
N SER A 119 1.62 -15.72 8.62
CA SER A 119 0.78 -14.55 8.34
C SER A 119 1.49 -13.58 7.36
N GLY A 120 0.75 -12.82 6.57
CA GLY A 120 1.29 -11.88 5.59
C GLY A 120 2.44 -11.01 6.11
N PRO A 121 2.38 -10.41 7.31
CA PRO A 121 3.47 -9.63 7.90
C PRO A 121 4.74 -10.44 8.17
N ARG A 122 4.61 -11.66 8.67
CA ARG A 122 5.77 -12.57 8.90
C ARG A 122 6.43 -12.98 7.59
N LEU A 123 5.61 -13.16 6.55
CA LEU A 123 6.09 -13.50 5.21
C LEU A 123 6.84 -12.32 4.60
N ALA A 124 6.34 -11.10 4.72
CA ALA A 124 7.01 -9.88 4.28
C ALA A 124 8.36 -9.68 4.98
N GLN A 125 8.43 -9.83 6.31
CA GLN A 125 9.67 -9.77 7.08
C GLN A 125 10.69 -10.81 6.61
N ARG A 126 10.24 -12.03 6.36
CA ARG A 126 11.10 -13.10 5.85
C ARG A 126 11.69 -12.76 4.49
N ILE A 127 10.87 -12.26 3.56
CA ILE A 127 11.29 -11.84 2.23
C ILE A 127 12.33 -10.72 2.32
N LEU A 128 12.03 -9.65 3.05
CA LEU A 128 12.94 -8.52 3.23
C LEU A 128 14.25 -8.92 3.91
N GLY A 129 14.17 -9.77 4.93
CA GLY A 129 15.34 -10.31 5.62
C GLY A 129 16.20 -11.18 4.71
N GLN A 130 15.61 -11.99 3.85
CA GLN A 130 16.34 -12.81 2.87
C GLN A 130 17.05 -11.96 1.82
N VAL A 131 16.34 -10.96 1.28
CA VAL A 131 16.93 -10.02 0.31
C VAL A 131 18.08 -9.24 0.95
N GLY A 132 17.88 -8.69 2.14
CA GLY A 132 18.90 -7.89 2.84
C GLY A 132 20.12 -8.70 3.29
N ALA A 133 19.96 -10.01 3.56
CA ALA A 133 21.04 -10.90 3.99
C ALA A 133 21.79 -11.58 2.83
N ALA A 134 21.39 -11.36 1.58
CA ALA A 134 22.00 -11.97 0.42
C ALA A 134 23.44 -11.45 0.23
N ALA A 135 24.42 -12.35 0.22
CA ALA A 135 25.83 -12.01 0.07
C ALA A 135 26.35 -12.25 -1.37
N GLN A 136 25.61 -13.02 -2.17
CA GLN A 136 25.96 -13.31 -3.56
C GLN A 136 25.19 -12.41 -4.52
N PRO A 137 25.74 -12.07 -5.68
CA PRO A 137 25.03 -11.30 -6.69
C PRO A 137 23.73 -11.98 -7.14
N PHE A 138 22.64 -11.20 -7.19
CA PHE A 138 21.34 -11.69 -7.67
C PHE A 138 20.54 -10.59 -8.35
N ALA A 139 19.55 -10.98 -9.15
CA ALA A 139 18.60 -10.08 -9.76
C ALA A 139 17.15 -10.54 -9.49
N ILE A 140 16.26 -9.60 -9.19
CA ILE A 140 14.82 -9.82 -9.13
C ILE A 140 14.20 -9.11 -10.33
N VAL A 141 13.47 -9.83 -11.16
CA VAL A 141 12.79 -9.30 -12.34
C VAL A 141 11.28 -9.27 -12.09
N LEU A 142 10.70 -8.09 -12.17
CA LEU A 142 9.25 -7.85 -12.10
C LEU A 142 8.75 -7.40 -13.47
N ASP A 143 8.05 -8.27 -14.17
CA ASP A 143 7.50 -7.97 -15.51
C ASP A 143 6.02 -7.60 -15.44
N ASP A 144 5.54 -6.79 -16.39
CA ASP A 144 4.17 -6.25 -16.46
C ASP A 144 3.79 -5.43 -15.19
N PHE A 145 4.72 -4.64 -14.66
CA PHE A 145 4.61 -3.89 -13.39
C PHE A 145 3.44 -2.89 -13.36
N GLU A 146 3.01 -2.37 -14.49
CA GLU A 146 1.86 -1.45 -14.58
C GLU A 146 0.53 -2.08 -14.10
N THR A 147 0.49 -3.40 -13.93
CA THR A 147 -0.67 -4.11 -13.36
C THR A 147 -0.78 -3.95 -11.86
N LEU A 148 0.32 -3.55 -11.21
CA LEU A 148 0.39 -3.35 -9.77
C LEU A 148 -0.02 -1.92 -9.42
N GLN A 149 -1.20 -1.74 -8.86
CA GLN A 149 -1.79 -0.44 -8.51
C GLN A 149 -2.13 -0.31 -7.02
N SER A 150 -2.02 -1.41 -6.30
CA SER A 150 -2.32 -1.51 -4.88
C SER A 150 -1.24 -0.79 -4.06
N LEU A 151 -1.60 0.20 -3.24
CA LEU A 151 -0.66 0.88 -2.36
C LEU A 151 0.15 -0.06 -1.48
N PRO A 152 -0.44 -1.08 -0.80
CA PRO A 152 0.34 -2.04 -0.02
C PRO A 152 1.35 -2.84 -0.85
N ALA A 153 1.00 -3.19 -2.10
CA ALA A 153 1.90 -3.91 -2.98
C ALA A 153 3.05 -3.00 -3.49
N LEU A 154 2.75 -1.74 -3.83
CA LEU A 154 3.76 -0.75 -4.20
C LEU A 154 4.70 -0.42 -3.02
N ASP A 155 4.15 -0.32 -1.81
CA ASP A 155 4.95 -0.11 -0.60
C ASP A 155 5.87 -1.31 -0.30
N LEU A 156 5.41 -2.54 -0.54
CA LEU A 156 6.27 -3.73 -0.43
C LEU A 156 7.44 -3.66 -1.42
N VAL A 157 7.18 -3.27 -2.67
CA VAL A 157 8.25 -3.10 -3.67
C VAL A 157 9.21 -1.99 -3.25
N GLN A 158 8.71 -0.89 -2.69
CA GLN A 158 9.57 0.16 -2.15
C GLN A 158 10.45 -0.36 -1.00
N GLN A 159 9.91 -1.17 -0.10
CA GLN A 159 10.69 -1.80 0.97
C GLN A 159 11.73 -2.79 0.43
N LEU A 160 11.40 -3.54 -0.63
CA LEU A 160 12.36 -4.39 -1.33
C LEU A 160 13.53 -3.58 -1.88
N ILE A 161 13.25 -2.43 -2.50
CA ILE A 161 14.29 -1.52 -3.01
C ILE A 161 15.16 -0.99 -1.87
N ASP A 162 14.54 -0.57 -0.77
CA ASP A 162 15.26 -0.02 0.39
C ASP A 162 16.10 -1.10 1.11
N ALA A 163 15.63 -2.36 1.12
CA ALA A 163 16.34 -3.52 1.67
C ALA A 163 17.40 -4.11 0.72
N MET A 164 17.45 -3.68 -0.55
CA MET A 164 18.34 -4.25 -1.56
C MET A 164 19.82 -4.04 -1.21
N PRO A 165 20.63 -5.11 -1.05
CA PRO A 165 22.04 -4.99 -0.80
C PRO A 165 22.80 -4.49 -2.05
N PRO A 166 24.05 -4.05 -1.91
CA PRO A 166 24.86 -3.59 -3.07
C PRO A 166 25.07 -4.65 -4.16
N CYS A 167 24.96 -5.94 -3.84
CA CYS A 167 25.06 -7.06 -4.79
C CYS A 167 23.73 -7.44 -5.44
N GLY A 168 22.60 -6.85 -5.01
CA GLY A 168 21.27 -7.13 -5.55
C GLY A 168 20.78 -6.07 -6.53
N THR A 169 20.05 -6.49 -7.56
CA THR A 169 19.44 -5.60 -8.56
C THR A 169 17.97 -5.94 -8.74
N LEU A 170 17.09 -4.94 -8.71
CA LEU A 170 15.69 -5.06 -9.07
C LEU A 170 15.48 -4.57 -10.50
N VAL A 171 14.98 -5.42 -11.38
CA VAL A 171 14.67 -5.09 -12.78
C VAL A 171 13.16 -5.00 -12.94
N ILE A 172 12.66 -3.88 -13.39
CA ILE A 172 11.24 -3.60 -13.53
C ILE A 172 10.90 -3.35 -14.99
N GLY A 173 10.02 -4.19 -15.55
CA GLY A 173 9.39 -3.96 -16.85
C GLY A 173 8.03 -3.32 -16.69
N SER A 174 7.84 -2.09 -17.22
CA SER A 174 6.57 -1.37 -17.10
C SER A 174 6.21 -0.58 -18.35
N ARG A 175 4.92 -0.37 -18.59
CA ARG A 175 4.45 0.54 -19.64
C ARG A 175 4.45 1.99 -19.19
N THR A 176 4.22 2.24 -17.91
CA THR A 176 4.14 3.56 -17.30
C THR A 176 5.27 3.73 -16.28
N ALA A 177 5.50 4.95 -15.82
CA ALA A 177 6.42 5.18 -14.72
C ALA A 177 5.81 4.66 -13.41
N PRO A 178 6.47 3.70 -12.72
CA PRO A 178 5.99 3.20 -11.44
C PRO A 178 5.99 4.25 -10.34
N GLU A 179 5.06 4.17 -9.41
CA GLU A 179 4.98 5.06 -8.24
C GLU A 179 5.82 4.52 -7.06
N ILE A 180 7.13 4.32 -7.30
CA ILE A 180 8.09 3.72 -6.35
C ILE A 180 9.27 4.65 -6.02
N GLY A 181 9.03 5.94 -5.83
CA GLY A 181 10.09 6.87 -5.42
C GLY A 181 11.24 7.06 -6.42
N LEU A 182 10.99 6.93 -7.72
CA LEU A 182 11.99 7.01 -8.80
C LEU A 182 12.86 8.28 -8.72
N GLY A 183 12.29 9.42 -8.29
CA GLY A 183 13.02 10.66 -8.13
C GLY A 183 14.17 10.57 -7.13
N ARG A 184 13.94 9.88 -6.01
CA ARG A 184 14.96 9.65 -4.97
C ARG A 184 16.06 8.69 -5.47
N LEU A 185 15.68 7.63 -6.17
CA LEU A 185 16.65 6.68 -6.75
C LEU A 185 17.53 7.36 -7.79
N ARG A 186 16.94 8.23 -8.64
CA ARG A 186 17.67 9.00 -9.64
C ARG A 186 18.65 9.98 -9.00
N ALA A 187 18.23 10.71 -7.97
CA ALA A 187 19.08 11.63 -7.23
C ALA A 187 20.26 10.94 -6.53
N ARG A 188 20.12 9.66 -6.17
CA ARG A 188 21.18 8.86 -5.55
C ARG A 188 22.05 8.10 -6.55
N GLY A 189 21.81 8.21 -7.85
CA GLY A 189 22.50 7.42 -8.86
C GLY A 189 22.23 5.91 -8.78
N GLN A 190 21.08 5.51 -8.21
CA GLN A 190 20.70 4.11 -7.99
C GLN A 190 19.67 3.61 -9.00
N LEU A 191 19.33 4.39 -10.01
CA LEU A 191 18.36 4.07 -11.05
C LEU A 191 19.01 4.08 -12.43
N LEU A 192 18.98 2.96 -13.12
CA LEU A 192 19.25 2.87 -14.55
C LEU A 192 17.91 2.83 -15.30
N GLU A 193 17.68 3.78 -16.17
CA GLU A 193 16.50 3.79 -17.04
C GLU A 193 16.85 3.36 -18.45
N ILE A 194 16.09 2.39 -18.99
CA ILE A 194 16.05 2.04 -20.40
C ILE A 194 14.77 2.65 -20.97
N PRO A 195 14.86 3.83 -21.62
CA PRO A 195 13.69 4.55 -22.12
C PRO A 195 13.12 3.88 -23.38
N PRO A 196 11.87 4.20 -23.79
CA PRO A 196 11.27 3.67 -25.02
C PRO A 196 12.15 3.82 -26.26
N ALA A 197 12.81 4.96 -26.40
CA ALA A 197 13.69 5.23 -27.53
C ALA A 197 14.85 4.24 -27.67
N ALA A 198 15.36 3.69 -26.56
CA ALA A 198 16.42 2.68 -26.58
C ALA A 198 15.89 1.29 -26.99
N LEU A 199 14.58 1.07 -26.90
CA LEU A 199 13.94 -0.21 -27.25
C LEU A 199 13.46 -0.26 -28.70
N HIS A 200 13.46 0.83 -29.42
CA HIS A 200 13.23 0.80 -30.87
C HIS A 200 14.32 -0.04 -31.55
N PHE A 201 13.93 -0.84 -32.52
CA PHE A 201 14.90 -1.53 -33.34
C PHE A 201 15.69 -0.53 -34.19
N SER A 202 16.98 -0.73 -34.28
CA SER A 202 17.78 -0.08 -35.31
C SER A 202 17.48 -0.68 -36.69
N VAL A 203 17.96 -0.03 -37.74
CA VAL A 203 17.84 -0.56 -39.11
C VAL A 203 18.55 -1.92 -39.21
N ASP A 204 19.69 -2.07 -38.51
CA ASP A 204 20.44 -3.33 -38.48
C ASP A 204 19.68 -4.45 -37.76
N GLU A 205 19.05 -4.13 -36.61
CA GLU A 205 18.22 -5.07 -35.88
C GLU A 205 16.99 -5.48 -36.72
N ALA A 206 16.35 -4.51 -37.39
CA ALA A 206 15.26 -4.81 -38.34
C ALA A 206 15.73 -5.69 -39.51
N THR A 207 16.92 -5.44 -40.03
CA THR A 207 17.53 -6.27 -41.09
C THR A 207 17.79 -7.69 -40.61
N GLN A 208 18.35 -7.85 -39.41
CA GLN A 208 18.55 -9.16 -38.78
C GLN A 208 17.24 -9.92 -38.60
N LEU A 209 16.18 -9.23 -38.19
CA LEU A 209 14.85 -9.83 -38.07
C LEU A 209 14.31 -10.26 -39.45
N LEU A 210 14.23 -9.32 -40.36
CA LEU A 210 13.53 -9.52 -41.65
C LEU A 210 14.30 -10.48 -42.57
N ARG A 211 15.58 -10.28 -42.78
CA ARG A 211 16.41 -11.17 -43.61
C ARG A 211 16.96 -12.37 -42.87
N GLY A 212 17.51 -12.14 -41.65
CA GLY A 212 18.23 -13.19 -40.91
C GLY A 212 17.31 -14.23 -40.28
N ARG A 213 16.22 -13.79 -39.64
CA ARG A 213 15.28 -14.69 -38.94
C ARG A 213 14.08 -15.11 -39.75
N CYS A 214 13.52 -14.17 -40.52
CA CYS A 214 12.32 -14.41 -41.30
C CYS A 214 12.61 -14.83 -42.75
N GLY A 215 13.85 -14.77 -43.21
CA GLY A 215 14.24 -15.24 -44.54
C GLY A 215 13.71 -14.40 -45.69
N LEU A 216 13.33 -13.14 -45.48
CA LEU A 216 12.70 -12.30 -46.47
C LEU A 216 13.74 -11.67 -47.42
N PRO A 217 13.64 -11.81 -48.75
CA PRO A 217 14.59 -11.24 -49.71
C PRO A 217 14.28 -9.74 -49.98
N LEU A 218 14.25 -8.92 -48.92
CA LEU A 218 13.96 -7.48 -49.00
C LEU A 218 15.23 -6.68 -49.39
N ARG A 219 15.06 -5.63 -50.19
CA ARG A 219 16.13 -4.65 -50.46
C ARG A 219 16.34 -3.73 -49.25
N ASP A 220 17.54 -3.12 -49.13
CA ASP A 220 17.83 -2.19 -48.02
C ASP A 220 16.86 -0.99 -48.01
N SER A 221 16.47 -0.52 -49.20
CA SER A 221 15.46 0.54 -49.35
C SER A 221 14.10 0.16 -48.76
N ASP A 222 13.69 -1.09 -48.93
CA ASP A 222 12.41 -1.59 -48.46
C ASP A 222 12.44 -1.75 -46.95
N ILE A 223 13.54 -2.28 -46.39
CA ILE A 223 13.76 -2.39 -44.94
C ILE A 223 13.79 -0.98 -44.30
N ALA A 224 14.56 -0.07 -44.88
CA ALA A 224 14.63 1.31 -44.37
C ALA A 224 13.26 2.02 -44.44
N THR A 225 12.47 1.73 -45.45
CA THR A 225 11.11 2.27 -45.57
C THR A 225 10.18 1.67 -44.53
N LEU A 226 10.21 0.36 -44.33
CA LEU A 226 9.42 -0.32 -43.32
C LEU A 226 9.81 0.14 -41.92
N HIS A 227 11.13 0.20 -41.63
CA HIS A 227 11.67 0.68 -40.35
C HIS A 227 11.20 2.12 -40.07
N ARG A 228 11.30 3.02 -41.04
CA ARG A 228 10.82 4.42 -40.90
C ARG A 228 9.32 4.51 -40.62
N ARG A 229 8.51 3.67 -41.27
CA ARG A 229 7.04 3.64 -41.09
C ARG A 229 6.59 3.02 -39.77
N THR A 230 7.34 2.04 -39.29
CA THR A 230 7.09 1.41 -37.97
C THR A 230 7.81 2.13 -36.84
N GLU A 231 8.66 3.12 -37.14
CA GLU A 231 9.49 3.80 -36.14
C GLU A 231 10.34 2.83 -35.30
N GLY A 232 10.71 1.69 -35.89
CA GLY A 232 11.47 0.67 -35.20
C GLY A 232 10.65 -0.15 -34.15
N TRP A 233 9.34 -0.08 -34.18
CA TRP A 233 8.49 -0.88 -33.29
C TRP A 233 8.61 -2.37 -33.62
N ALA A 234 9.27 -3.13 -32.74
CA ALA A 234 9.64 -4.52 -32.97
C ALA A 234 8.44 -5.42 -33.37
N THR A 235 7.29 -5.27 -32.69
CA THR A 235 6.09 -6.06 -32.99
C THR A 235 5.54 -5.68 -34.36
N ALA A 236 5.50 -4.40 -34.72
CA ALA A 236 4.98 -4.00 -36.02
C ALA A 236 5.86 -4.51 -37.17
N ILE A 237 7.21 -4.49 -37.00
CA ILE A 237 8.15 -5.05 -37.97
C ILE A 237 7.96 -6.57 -38.08
N TYR A 238 7.76 -7.25 -36.95
CA TYR A 238 7.51 -8.69 -36.93
C TYR A 238 6.18 -9.06 -37.61
N LEU A 239 5.11 -8.31 -37.32
CA LEU A 239 3.81 -8.51 -37.96
C LEU A 239 3.88 -8.26 -39.48
N ALA A 240 4.61 -7.22 -39.88
CA ALA A 240 4.89 -6.98 -41.31
C ALA A 240 5.68 -8.11 -41.95
N ALA A 241 6.66 -8.71 -41.22
CA ALA A 241 7.40 -9.85 -41.72
C ALA A 241 6.50 -11.06 -41.96
N LEU A 242 5.57 -11.35 -41.04
CA LEU A 242 4.61 -12.46 -41.23
C LEU A 242 3.73 -12.24 -42.46
N SER A 243 3.24 -11.00 -42.65
CA SER A 243 2.45 -10.66 -43.81
C SER A 243 3.25 -10.78 -45.14
N LEU A 244 4.53 -10.37 -45.11
CA LEU A 244 5.44 -10.47 -46.27
C LEU A 244 5.83 -11.89 -46.63
N GLN A 245 5.95 -12.82 -45.69
CA GLN A 245 6.28 -14.23 -45.95
C GLN A 245 5.24 -14.90 -46.85
N GLN A 246 4.03 -14.43 -46.88
CA GLN A 246 2.93 -15.00 -47.62
C GLN A 246 2.63 -14.26 -48.94
N ARG A 247 3.37 -13.17 -49.24
CA ARG A 247 3.21 -12.38 -50.47
C ARG A 247 4.35 -12.53 -51.46
N GLY A 248 4.01 -12.55 -52.75
CA GLY A 248 5.04 -12.55 -53.79
C GLY A 248 5.57 -11.14 -54.11
N ASP A 249 4.77 -10.10 -53.93
CA ASP A 249 5.14 -8.69 -54.22
C ASP A 249 5.43 -7.93 -52.92
N HIS A 250 6.66 -8.04 -52.46
CA HIS A 250 7.13 -7.39 -51.26
C HIS A 250 7.21 -5.87 -51.38
N ALA A 251 7.55 -5.35 -52.60
CA ALA A 251 7.74 -3.92 -52.85
C ALA A 251 6.41 -3.18 -52.80
N ALA A 252 5.34 -3.73 -53.42
CA ALA A 252 4.02 -3.16 -53.37
C ALA A 252 3.47 -3.10 -51.93
N PHE A 253 3.69 -4.18 -51.15
CA PHE A 253 3.30 -4.19 -49.74
C PHE A 253 4.01 -3.09 -48.92
N VAL A 254 5.34 -3.00 -49.02
CA VAL A 254 6.12 -1.99 -48.30
C VAL A 254 5.70 -0.58 -48.73
N ALA A 255 5.40 -0.38 -50.04
CA ALA A 255 4.93 0.92 -50.55
C ALA A 255 3.51 1.28 -50.05
N ALA A 256 2.63 0.28 -49.84
CA ALA A 256 1.27 0.48 -49.31
C ALA A 256 1.19 0.58 -47.79
N PHE A 257 2.26 0.14 -47.11
CA PHE A 257 2.34 0.13 -45.67
C PHE A 257 2.38 1.55 -45.08
N SER A 258 1.22 2.09 -44.74
CA SER A 258 1.02 3.42 -44.16
C SER A 258 -0.06 3.37 -43.10
N GLY A 259 0.05 4.20 -42.06
CA GLY A 259 -1.01 4.34 -41.07
C GLY A 259 -0.50 4.78 -39.70
N THR A 260 -1.41 5.28 -38.90
CA THR A 260 -1.22 5.54 -37.46
C THR A 260 -1.06 4.23 -36.69
N HIS A 261 -0.58 4.25 -35.45
CA HIS A 261 -0.36 3.03 -34.64
C HIS A 261 -1.59 2.11 -34.57
N LEU A 262 -2.79 2.66 -34.49
CA LEU A 262 -4.03 1.91 -34.42
C LEU A 262 -4.34 1.23 -35.77
N GLU A 263 -4.29 2.02 -36.85
CA GLU A 263 -4.54 1.56 -38.24
C GLU A 263 -3.51 0.53 -38.69
N LEU A 264 -2.26 0.67 -38.23
CA LEU A 264 -1.21 -0.27 -38.51
C LEU A 264 -1.50 -1.64 -37.90
N GLY A 265 -1.89 -1.66 -36.61
CA GLY A 265 -2.24 -2.87 -35.88
C GLY A 265 -3.46 -3.57 -36.51
N GLU A 266 -4.49 -2.83 -36.86
CA GLU A 266 -5.70 -3.34 -37.53
C GLU A 266 -5.38 -3.88 -38.91
N PHE A 267 -4.63 -3.13 -39.74
CA PHE A 267 -4.25 -3.56 -41.11
C PHE A 267 -3.41 -4.86 -41.06
N LEU A 268 -2.39 -4.95 -40.19
CA LEU A 268 -1.54 -6.14 -40.10
C LEU A 268 -2.30 -7.34 -39.55
N ALA A 269 -3.13 -7.13 -38.52
CA ALA A 269 -3.93 -8.19 -37.92
C ALA A 269 -5.01 -8.68 -38.90
N GLU A 270 -5.64 -7.80 -39.67
CA GLU A 270 -6.59 -8.18 -40.73
C GLU A 270 -5.89 -8.99 -41.83
N ASP A 271 -4.72 -8.59 -42.26
CA ASP A 271 -3.97 -9.29 -43.31
C ASP A 271 -3.48 -10.67 -42.85
N ILE A 272 -3.13 -10.81 -41.55
CA ILE A 272 -2.80 -12.10 -40.97
C ILE A 272 -4.07 -12.95 -40.86
N LEU A 273 -5.15 -12.39 -40.33
CA LEU A 273 -6.37 -13.14 -40.10
C LEU A 273 -7.05 -13.56 -41.41
N ALA A 274 -7.07 -12.69 -42.44
CA ALA A 274 -7.68 -12.96 -43.74
C ALA A 274 -7.01 -14.12 -44.49
N ARG A 275 -5.76 -14.43 -44.19
CA ARG A 275 -5.01 -15.51 -44.86
C ARG A 275 -5.13 -16.87 -44.18
N GLN A 276 -5.78 -16.88 -43.00
CA GLN A 276 -6.04 -18.13 -42.31
C GLN A 276 -7.27 -18.84 -42.92
N SER A 277 -7.31 -20.16 -42.80
CA SER A 277 -8.50 -20.91 -43.13
C SER A 277 -9.69 -20.43 -42.27
N ASP A 278 -10.89 -20.61 -42.76
CA ASP A 278 -12.12 -20.21 -42.01
C ASP A 278 -12.15 -20.90 -40.63
N ALA A 279 -11.73 -22.15 -40.57
CA ALA A 279 -11.64 -22.90 -39.32
C ALA A 279 -10.63 -22.30 -38.33
N CYS A 280 -9.46 -21.89 -38.82
CA CYS A 280 -8.45 -21.24 -38.00
C CYS A 280 -8.89 -19.85 -37.56
N ARG A 281 -9.54 -19.10 -38.47
CA ARG A 281 -10.08 -17.76 -38.19
C ARG A 281 -11.15 -17.80 -37.09
N ALA A 282 -12.10 -18.73 -37.22
CA ALA A 282 -13.13 -18.95 -36.22
C ALA A 282 -12.51 -19.32 -34.87
N PHE A 283 -11.55 -20.24 -34.84
CA PHE A 283 -10.86 -20.64 -33.64
C PHE A 283 -10.16 -19.46 -32.95
N LEU A 284 -9.42 -18.61 -33.68
CA LEU A 284 -8.75 -17.43 -33.16
C LEU A 284 -9.73 -16.43 -32.53
N LEU A 285 -10.84 -16.16 -33.23
CA LEU A 285 -11.87 -15.24 -32.75
C LEU A 285 -12.56 -15.77 -31.49
N GLU A 286 -12.99 -17.02 -31.51
CA GLU A 286 -13.75 -17.64 -30.42
C GLU A 286 -12.87 -17.80 -29.17
N THR A 287 -11.61 -18.22 -29.31
CA THR A 287 -10.71 -18.41 -28.17
C THR A 287 -10.08 -17.12 -27.65
N SER A 288 -10.29 -15.99 -28.34
CA SER A 288 -9.76 -14.68 -27.92
C SER A 288 -10.30 -14.21 -26.58
N VAL A 289 -11.49 -14.66 -26.17
CA VAL A 289 -12.10 -14.35 -24.88
C VAL A 289 -11.33 -14.93 -23.69
N LEU A 290 -10.45 -15.89 -23.93
CA LEU A 290 -9.65 -16.56 -22.90
C LEU A 290 -8.38 -15.76 -22.58
N GLY A 291 -8.10 -15.58 -21.28
CA GLY A 291 -6.82 -15.02 -20.84
C GLY A 291 -5.66 -16.00 -20.96
N GLN A 292 -5.95 -17.28 -20.82
CA GLN A 292 -5.04 -18.42 -21.00
C GLN A 292 -5.78 -19.52 -21.75
N LEU A 293 -5.07 -20.22 -22.63
CA LEU A 293 -5.64 -21.25 -23.50
C LEU A 293 -5.00 -22.61 -23.15
N SER A 294 -5.82 -23.64 -23.09
CA SER A 294 -5.38 -25.03 -23.11
C SER A 294 -6.24 -25.81 -24.11
N ALA A 295 -5.73 -26.91 -24.66
CA ALA A 295 -6.47 -27.64 -25.66
C ALA A 295 -7.87 -28.06 -25.15
N PRO A 296 -8.01 -28.68 -23.94
CA PRO A 296 -9.33 -29.04 -23.43
C PRO A 296 -10.29 -27.86 -23.25
N LEU A 297 -9.78 -26.71 -22.81
CA LEU A 297 -10.57 -25.49 -22.63
C LEU A 297 -11.04 -24.95 -24.00
N CYS A 298 -10.14 -24.92 -24.99
CA CYS A 298 -10.49 -24.48 -26.34
C CYS A 298 -11.49 -25.44 -27.01
N ASP A 299 -11.36 -26.75 -26.83
CA ASP A 299 -12.31 -27.73 -27.32
C ASP A 299 -13.71 -27.52 -26.71
N ALA A 300 -13.76 -27.33 -25.39
CA ALA A 300 -15.04 -27.06 -24.71
C ALA A 300 -15.69 -25.73 -25.17
N LEU A 301 -14.87 -24.72 -25.45
CA LEU A 301 -15.35 -23.42 -25.89
C LEU A 301 -15.88 -23.40 -27.30
N THR A 302 -15.16 -24.06 -28.22
CA THR A 302 -15.45 -24.03 -29.67
C THR A 302 -16.30 -25.19 -30.12
N GLY A 303 -16.54 -26.19 -29.28
CA GLY A 303 -17.21 -27.44 -29.62
C GLY A 303 -16.39 -28.33 -30.57
N ARG A 304 -15.07 -28.13 -30.64
CA ARG A 304 -14.14 -28.89 -31.49
C ARG A 304 -13.49 -30.01 -30.67
N ALA A 305 -12.71 -30.86 -31.34
CA ALA A 305 -11.88 -31.89 -30.71
C ALA A 305 -10.42 -31.85 -31.21
N ASP A 306 -10.06 -30.80 -31.96
CA ASP A 306 -8.76 -30.64 -32.63
C ASP A 306 -8.01 -29.38 -32.12
N ALA A 307 -8.38 -28.84 -30.97
CA ALA A 307 -7.76 -27.61 -30.43
C ALA A 307 -6.25 -27.81 -30.20
N ARG A 308 -5.79 -29.01 -29.86
CA ARG A 308 -4.36 -29.30 -29.71
C ARG A 308 -3.62 -29.06 -31.00
N GLU A 309 -4.12 -29.64 -32.11
CA GLU A 309 -3.50 -29.49 -33.43
C GLU A 309 -3.53 -28.04 -33.90
N MET A 310 -4.62 -27.34 -33.59
CA MET A 310 -4.78 -25.93 -33.90
C MET A 310 -3.80 -25.05 -33.12
N LEU A 311 -3.63 -25.27 -31.81
CA LEU A 311 -2.63 -24.54 -31.00
C LEU A 311 -1.21 -24.82 -31.49
N ASP A 312 -0.87 -26.08 -31.82
CA ASP A 312 0.42 -26.44 -32.36
C ASP A 312 0.65 -25.80 -33.76
N HIS A 313 -0.39 -25.68 -34.57
CA HIS A 313 -0.35 -24.96 -35.84
C HIS A 313 -0.09 -23.47 -35.65
N LEU A 314 -0.85 -22.81 -34.76
CA LEU A 314 -0.71 -21.38 -34.43
C LEU A 314 0.70 -21.07 -33.88
N GLU A 315 1.23 -21.91 -33.02
CA GLU A 315 2.59 -21.76 -32.49
C GLU A 315 3.65 -21.92 -33.62
N ARG A 316 3.57 -22.97 -34.44
CA ARG A 316 4.50 -23.17 -35.58
C ARG A 316 4.40 -22.04 -36.61
N ALA A 317 3.23 -21.53 -36.87
CA ALA A 317 3.00 -20.39 -37.76
C ALA A 317 3.39 -19.03 -37.14
N ASN A 318 3.86 -19.01 -35.89
CA ASN A 318 4.20 -17.78 -35.16
C ASN A 318 3.07 -16.76 -35.10
N LEU A 319 1.82 -17.21 -34.94
CA LEU A 319 0.63 -16.35 -34.92
C LEU A 319 0.40 -15.71 -33.55
N LEU A 320 1.45 -15.12 -32.96
CA LEU A 320 1.40 -14.38 -31.70
C LEU A 320 0.84 -15.19 -30.52
N LEU A 321 0.95 -16.51 -30.57
CA LEU A 321 0.63 -17.45 -29.52
C LEU A 321 1.94 -17.82 -28.79
N PHE A 322 1.93 -17.77 -27.46
CA PHE A 322 3.10 -18.03 -26.62
C PHE A 322 2.79 -19.11 -25.60
N PRO A 323 3.62 -20.17 -25.47
CA PRO A 323 3.47 -21.13 -24.40
C PRO A 323 3.80 -20.49 -23.05
N LEU A 324 3.10 -20.90 -22.01
CA LEU A 324 3.28 -20.42 -20.64
C LEU A 324 4.08 -21.40 -19.77
N ASP A 325 4.17 -22.65 -20.21
CA ASP A 325 4.92 -23.73 -19.54
C ASP A 325 5.82 -24.50 -20.52
N ALA A 326 6.76 -25.25 -19.98
CA ALA A 326 7.69 -26.07 -20.76
C ALA A 326 7.00 -27.26 -21.46
N GLU A 327 5.95 -27.76 -20.84
CA GLU A 327 5.13 -28.88 -21.35
C GLU A 327 4.17 -28.43 -22.46
N ARG A 328 4.09 -27.12 -22.71
CA ARG A 328 3.20 -26.54 -23.75
C ARG A 328 1.74 -26.95 -23.54
N THR A 329 1.30 -26.96 -22.29
CA THR A 329 -0.07 -27.26 -21.92
C THR A 329 -0.94 -26.00 -21.90
N TRP A 330 -0.33 -24.87 -21.50
CA TRP A 330 -0.98 -23.58 -21.44
C TRP A 330 -0.32 -22.57 -22.37
N TYR A 331 -1.15 -21.78 -23.03
CA TYR A 331 -0.76 -20.75 -23.99
C TYR A 331 -1.44 -19.43 -23.68
N ARG A 332 -0.94 -18.37 -24.30
CA ARG A 332 -1.62 -17.07 -24.35
C ARG A 332 -1.39 -16.38 -25.68
N TYR A 333 -2.34 -15.60 -26.11
CA TYR A 333 -2.11 -14.66 -27.20
C TYR A 333 -1.28 -13.47 -26.74
N HIS A 334 -0.57 -12.85 -27.69
CA HIS A 334 -0.02 -11.51 -27.46
C HIS A 334 -1.15 -10.53 -27.14
N ARG A 335 -1.00 -9.65 -26.14
CA ARG A 335 -2.10 -8.79 -25.65
C ARG A 335 -2.73 -7.95 -26.76
N LEU A 336 -1.94 -7.32 -27.66
CA LEU A 336 -2.45 -6.54 -28.79
C LEU A 336 -3.30 -7.40 -29.74
N PHE A 337 -2.83 -8.61 -30.00
CA PHE A 337 -3.53 -9.53 -30.87
C PHE A 337 -4.83 -10.04 -30.23
N ALA A 338 -4.79 -10.41 -28.95
CA ALA A 338 -5.99 -10.78 -28.21
C ALA A 338 -7.03 -9.64 -28.21
N SER A 339 -6.62 -8.40 -27.90
CA SER A 339 -7.52 -7.24 -27.92
C SER A 339 -8.11 -6.95 -29.30
N PHE A 340 -7.31 -7.14 -30.36
CA PHE A 340 -7.81 -7.01 -31.73
C PHE A 340 -8.85 -8.09 -32.05
N LEU A 341 -8.55 -9.37 -31.73
CA LEU A 341 -9.46 -10.49 -31.96
C LEU A 341 -10.78 -10.30 -31.18
N GLN A 342 -10.69 -9.89 -29.92
CA GLN A 342 -11.87 -9.59 -29.08
C GLN A 342 -12.72 -8.48 -29.69
N HIS A 343 -12.07 -7.40 -30.14
CA HIS A 343 -12.79 -6.32 -30.82
C HIS A 343 -13.47 -6.81 -32.11
N ARG A 344 -12.75 -7.57 -32.90
CA ARG A 344 -13.32 -8.18 -34.14
C ARG A 344 -14.50 -9.11 -33.83
N LEU A 345 -14.36 -9.98 -32.83
CA LEU A 345 -15.45 -10.85 -32.38
C LEU A 345 -16.68 -10.03 -31.96
N ALA A 346 -16.47 -8.99 -31.15
CA ALA A 346 -17.55 -8.12 -30.68
C ALA A 346 -18.26 -7.35 -31.80
N VAL A 347 -17.55 -7.04 -32.91
CA VAL A 347 -18.13 -6.36 -34.08
C VAL A 347 -18.78 -7.36 -35.03
N GLN A 348 -18.18 -8.52 -35.30
CA GLN A 348 -18.63 -9.47 -36.30
C GLN A 348 -19.73 -10.43 -35.81
N ALA A 349 -19.63 -10.82 -34.53
CA ALA A 349 -20.53 -11.79 -33.92
C ALA A 349 -20.81 -11.46 -32.44
N PRO A 350 -21.38 -10.28 -32.13
CA PRO A 350 -21.61 -9.86 -30.75
C PRO A 350 -22.47 -10.86 -29.96
N GLU A 351 -23.35 -11.57 -30.62
CA GLU A 351 -24.20 -12.60 -30.03
C GLU A 351 -23.41 -13.84 -29.56
N ARG A 352 -22.20 -14.06 -30.07
CA ARG A 352 -21.33 -15.20 -29.69
C ARG A 352 -20.55 -14.90 -28.42
N VAL A 353 -20.32 -13.65 -28.08
CA VAL A 353 -19.43 -13.27 -26.96
C VAL A 353 -19.92 -13.86 -25.64
N ALA A 354 -21.18 -13.65 -25.27
CA ALA A 354 -21.73 -14.15 -24.02
C ALA A 354 -21.77 -15.70 -23.95
N PRO A 355 -22.22 -16.45 -25.00
CA PRO A 355 -22.13 -17.91 -24.99
C PRO A 355 -20.68 -18.45 -24.82
N LEU A 356 -19.69 -17.81 -25.45
CA LEU A 356 -18.28 -18.23 -25.31
C LEU A 356 -17.78 -18.04 -23.88
N HIS A 357 -18.07 -16.89 -23.26
CA HIS A 357 -17.74 -16.69 -21.86
C HIS A 357 -18.45 -17.68 -20.95
N LEU A 358 -19.70 -18.03 -21.25
CA LEU A 358 -20.45 -19.00 -20.46
C LEU A 358 -19.84 -20.41 -20.57
N ALA A 359 -19.49 -20.85 -21.78
CA ALA A 359 -18.83 -22.13 -21.99
C ALA A 359 -17.48 -22.21 -21.25
N ALA A 360 -16.69 -21.14 -21.32
CA ALA A 360 -15.43 -21.05 -20.56
C ALA A 360 -15.68 -21.13 -19.05
N ALA A 361 -16.70 -20.43 -18.54
CA ALA A 361 -17.03 -20.44 -17.13
C ALA A 361 -17.40 -21.83 -16.63
N HIS A 362 -18.26 -22.55 -17.37
CA HIS A 362 -18.66 -23.92 -17.01
C HIS A 362 -17.45 -24.84 -16.99
N TRP A 363 -16.61 -24.79 -18.02
CA TRP A 363 -15.38 -25.59 -18.03
C TRP A 363 -14.48 -25.32 -16.80
N TYR A 364 -14.27 -24.05 -16.47
CA TYR A 364 -13.47 -23.67 -15.31
C TYR A 364 -14.09 -24.17 -13.99
N LEU A 365 -15.42 -24.14 -13.83
CA LEU A 365 -16.08 -24.67 -12.64
C LEU A 365 -15.92 -26.19 -12.54
N GLU A 366 -16.10 -26.92 -13.63
CA GLU A 366 -15.95 -28.38 -13.69
C GLU A 366 -14.54 -28.85 -13.38
N HIS A 367 -13.54 -28.02 -13.72
CA HIS A 367 -12.11 -28.34 -13.50
C HIS A 367 -11.51 -27.69 -12.24
N GLY A 368 -12.34 -27.12 -11.37
CA GLY A 368 -11.90 -26.60 -10.06
C GLY A 368 -11.18 -25.25 -10.12
N TYR A 369 -11.45 -24.42 -11.13
CA TYR A 369 -10.92 -23.06 -11.29
C TYR A 369 -12.01 -21.99 -11.06
N PRO A 370 -12.54 -21.83 -9.85
CA PRO A 370 -13.69 -20.93 -9.62
C PRO A 370 -13.39 -19.45 -9.88
N ILE A 371 -12.15 -19.01 -9.69
CA ILE A 371 -11.79 -17.59 -9.87
C ILE A 371 -11.95 -17.13 -11.31
N PRO A 372 -11.31 -17.75 -12.33
CA PRO A 372 -11.57 -17.36 -13.72
C PRO A 372 -13.01 -17.62 -14.15
N ALA A 373 -13.67 -18.63 -13.57
CA ALA A 373 -15.09 -18.90 -13.86
C ALA A 373 -15.99 -17.70 -13.53
N VAL A 374 -15.81 -17.09 -12.34
CA VAL A 374 -16.55 -15.88 -11.94
C VAL A 374 -16.29 -14.73 -12.91
N ASP A 375 -15.04 -14.48 -13.28
CA ASP A 375 -14.71 -13.43 -14.24
C ASP A 375 -15.47 -13.64 -15.58
N HIS A 376 -15.52 -14.89 -16.09
CA HIS A 376 -16.23 -15.22 -17.32
C HIS A 376 -17.77 -15.16 -17.15
N LEU A 377 -18.33 -15.58 -16.03
CA LEU A 377 -19.78 -15.46 -15.76
C LEU A 377 -20.23 -14.00 -15.75
N LEU A 378 -19.43 -13.11 -15.16
CA LEU A 378 -19.69 -11.67 -15.14
C LEU A 378 -19.67 -11.09 -16.56
N GLN A 379 -18.68 -11.48 -17.37
CA GLN A 379 -18.60 -11.06 -18.78
C GLN A 379 -19.75 -11.62 -19.63
N ALA A 380 -20.28 -12.78 -19.28
CA ALA A 380 -21.45 -13.36 -19.93
C ALA A 380 -22.79 -12.75 -19.47
N GLY A 381 -22.77 -11.83 -18.48
CA GLY A 381 -23.95 -11.27 -17.88
C GLY A 381 -24.76 -12.27 -17.01
N ARG A 382 -24.16 -13.42 -16.65
CA ARG A 382 -24.78 -14.47 -15.82
C ARG A 382 -24.59 -14.17 -14.33
N HIS A 383 -25.15 -13.04 -13.89
CA HIS A 383 -24.92 -12.52 -12.54
C HIS A 383 -25.40 -13.48 -11.43
N ASP A 384 -26.51 -14.19 -11.63
CA ASP A 384 -27.02 -15.14 -10.60
C ASP A 384 -26.06 -16.35 -10.43
N GLU A 385 -25.51 -16.88 -11.54
CA GLU A 385 -24.52 -17.96 -11.49
C GLU A 385 -23.19 -17.46 -10.91
N ALA A 386 -22.78 -16.23 -11.27
CA ALA A 386 -21.61 -15.59 -10.69
C ALA A 386 -21.75 -15.43 -9.16
N LEU A 387 -22.91 -15.00 -8.66
CA LEU A 387 -23.19 -14.90 -7.24
C LEU A 387 -23.11 -16.26 -6.53
N ASN A 388 -23.62 -17.32 -7.13
CA ASN A 388 -23.51 -18.66 -6.57
C ASN A 388 -22.04 -19.14 -6.50
N ALA A 389 -21.26 -18.88 -7.54
CA ALA A 389 -19.83 -19.18 -7.54
C ALA A 389 -19.05 -18.33 -6.53
N ILE A 390 -19.39 -17.03 -6.39
CA ILE A 390 -18.81 -16.15 -5.36
C ILE A 390 -19.17 -16.67 -3.97
N ALA A 391 -20.43 -17.07 -3.73
CA ALA A 391 -20.88 -17.58 -2.43
C ALA A 391 -20.05 -18.80 -1.99
N SER A 392 -19.76 -19.72 -2.90
CA SER A 392 -18.96 -20.92 -2.60
C SER A 392 -17.49 -20.61 -2.26
N GLN A 393 -16.98 -19.42 -2.64
CA GLN A 393 -15.59 -19.03 -2.46
C GLN A 393 -15.39 -17.88 -1.44
N SER A 394 -16.47 -17.19 -1.06
CA SER A 394 -16.40 -15.96 -0.29
C SER A 394 -15.65 -16.14 1.04
N ASP A 395 -15.95 -17.18 1.78
CA ASP A 395 -15.31 -17.45 3.09
C ASP A 395 -13.81 -17.71 2.95
N SER A 396 -13.42 -18.50 1.94
CA SER A 396 -12.02 -18.77 1.64
C SER A 396 -11.27 -17.51 1.19
N LEU A 397 -11.90 -16.69 0.34
CA LEU A 397 -11.31 -15.46 -0.16
C LEU A 397 -11.18 -14.39 0.93
N LEU A 398 -12.19 -14.30 1.82
CA LEU A 398 -12.12 -13.42 2.98
C LEU A 398 -11.05 -13.89 3.96
N GLY A 399 -11.00 -15.20 4.28
CA GLY A 399 -10.00 -15.78 5.18
C GLY A 399 -8.56 -15.65 4.66
N THR A 400 -8.37 -15.59 3.35
CA THR A 400 -7.05 -15.37 2.72
C THR A 400 -6.75 -13.89 2.40
N GLY A 401 -7.59 -12.94 2.85
CA GLY A 401 -7.38 -11.51 2.64
C GLY A 401 -7.62 -11.02 1.21
N ARG A 402 -8.20 -11.83 0.31
CA ARG A 402 -8.42 -11.50 -1.10
C ARG A 402 -9.65 -10.58 -1.31
N VAL A 403 -9.82 -9.63 -0.41
CA VAL A 403 -10.97 -8.72 -0.38
C VAL A 403 -11.11 -7.82 -1.61
N ARG A 404 -9.98 -7.47 -2.26
CA ARG A 404 -10.01 -6.64 -3.48
C ARG A 404 -10.56 -7.39 -4.68
N LEU A 405 -10.33 -8.70 -4.75
CA LEU A 405 -10.91 -9.54 -5.79
C LEU A 405 -12.42 -9.58 -5.65
N LEU A 406 -12.92 -9.82 -4.44
CA LEU A 406 -14.36 -9.78 -4.13
C LEU A 406 -14.96 -8.42 -4.46
N LEU A 407 -14.28 -7.32 -4.08
CA LEU A 407 -14.75 -5.97 -4.38
C LEU A 407 -14.90 -5.74 -5.89
N ARG A 408 -13.89 -6.13 -6.67
CA ARG A 408 -13.93 -6.03 -8.14
C ARG A 408 -15.12 -6.77 -8.74
N TRP A 409 -15.45 -7.94 -8.20
CA TRP A 409 -16.61 -8.70 -8.66
C TRP A 409 -17.92 -8.04 -8.25
N PHE A 410 -18.06 -7.64 -6.98
CA PHE A 410 -19.27 -6.96 -6.50
C PHE A 410 -19.53 -5.62 -7.19
N ASP A 411 -18.47 -4.88 -7.58
CA ASP A 411 -18.62 -3.62 -8.32
C ASP A 411 -19.16 -3.82 -9.75
N GLN A 412 -19.13 -5.04 -10.30
CA GLN A 412 -19.71 -5.40 -11.60
C GLN A 412 -21.15 -5.92 -11.50
N ILE A 413 -21.67 -6.16 -10.28
CA ILE A 413 -23.00 -6.73 -10.06
C ILE A 413 -23.95 -5.62 -9.59
N HIS A 414 -25.09 -5.55 -10.27
CA HIS A 414 -26.08 -4.53 -9.91
C HIS A 414 -26.63 -4.79 -8.48
N PRO A 415 -26.78 -3.75 -7.64
CA PRO A 415 -27.24 -3.91 -6.26
C PRO A 415 -28.57 -4.66 -6.09
N ALA A 416 -29.51 -4.48 -7.03
CA ALA A 416 -30.80 -5.19 -7.02
C ALA A 416 -30.65 -6.71 -7.22
N THR A 417 -29.65 -7.15 -7.99
CA THR A 417 -29.37 -8.59 -8.18
C THR A 417 -28.74 -9.16 -6.90
N LEU A 418 -27.82 -8.44 -6.31
CA LEU A 418 -27.17 -8.82 -5.05
C LEU A 418 -28.17 -8.90 -3.87
N ALA A 419 -29.17 -8.03 -3.85
CA ALA A 419 -30.23 -8.03 -2.81
C ALA A 419 -31.05 -9.33 -2.75
N ARG A 420 -31.03 -10.15 -3.82
CA ARG A 420 -31.65 -11.49 -3.82
C ARG A 420 -30.87 -12.51 -2.99
N GLN A 421 -29.62 -12.23 -2.64
CA GLN A 421 -28.77 -13.09 -1.82
C GLN A 421 -28.27 -12.32 -0.60
N PRO A 422 -29.07 -12.21 0.47
CA PRO A 422 -28.77 -11.40 1.65
C PRO A 422 -27.41 -11.70 2.29
N ALA A 423 -27.00 -12.96 2.33
CA ALA A 423 -25.71 -13.35 2.88
C ALA A 423 -24.53 -12.72 2.09
N LEU A 424 -24.60 -12.71 0.75
CA LEU A 424 -23.59 -12.06 -0.08
C LEU A 424 -23.67 -10.54 -0.02
N ALA A 425 -24.85 -9.96 0.21
CA ALA A 425 -24.96 -8.52 0.48
C ALA A 425 -24.22 -8.14 1.76
N LEU A 426 -24.25 -8.95 2.81
CA LEU A 426 -23.46 -8.77 4.03
C LEU A 426 -21.97 -9.03 3.77
N THR A 427 -21.62 -10.05 2.99
CA THR A 427 -20.24 -10.26 2.53
C THR A 427 -19.71 -9.02 1.79
N ARG A 428 -20.50 -8.40 0.91
CA ARG A 428 -20.13 -7.14 0.26
C ARG A 428 -19.94 -6.01 1.27
N ALA A 429 -20.80 -5.92 2.29
CA ALA A 429 -20.65 -4.91 3.33
C ALA A 429 -19.32 -5.08 4.10
N TRP A 430 -18.92 -6.32 4.44
CA TRP A 430 -17.60 -6.63 4.98
C TRP A 430 -16.47 -6.21 4.05
N VAL A 431 -16.55 -6.57 2.77
CA VAL A 431 -15.54 -6.22 1.76
C VAL A 431 -15.41 -4.70 1.61
N LEU A 432 -16.51 -3.96 1.58
CA LEU A 432 -16.53 -2.50 1.55
C LEU A 432 -15.87 -1.91 2.80
N LEU A 433 -16.23 -2.42 3.98
CA LEU A 433 -15.65 -2.01 5.26
C LEU A 433 -14.12 -2.19 5.24
N LEU A 434 -13.65 -3.37 4.85
CA LEU A 434 -12.23 -3.70 4.78
C LEU A 434 -11.47 -2.88 3.72
N ASN A 435 -12.15 -2.40 2.68
CA ASN A 435 -11.59 -1.49 1.67
C ASN A 435 -11.82 -0.01 1.99
N ARG A 436 -12.25 0.34 3.23
CA ARG A 436 -12.46 1.71 3.71
C ARG A 436 -13.56 2.50 2.98
N ARG A 437 -14.42 1.83 2.27
CA ARG A 437 -15.62 2.43 1.66
C ARG A 437 -16.74 2.45 2.72
N HIS A 438 -16.48 3.11 3.87
CA HIS A 438 -17.35 3.05 5.05
C HIS A 438 -18.76 3.55 4.78
N ALA A 439 -18.89 4.65 4.02
CA ALA A 439 -20.20 5.18 3.64
C ALA A 439 -21.02 4.18 2.80
N GLU A 440 -20.35 3.48 1.87
CA GLU A 440 -21.00 2.47 1.05
C GLU A 440 -21.28 1.19 1.81
N ALA A 441 -20.41 0.83 2.76
CA ALA A 441 -20.64 -0.29 3.67
C ALA A 441 -21.87 0.00 4.55
N MET A 442 -22.01 1.22 5.07
CA MET A 442 -23.19 1.65 5.83
C MET A 442 -24.45 1.62 4.95
N ALA A 443 -24.38 2.11 3.71
CA ALA A 443 -25.49 2.05 2.77
C ALA A 443 -25.88 0.59 2.41
N ALA A 444 -24.90 -0.32 2.35
CA ALA A 444 -25.16 -1.74 2.11
C ALA A 444 -25.89 -2.43 3.27
N LEU A 445 -25.85 -1.88 4.48
CA LEU A 445 -26.60 -2.36 5.63
C LEU A 445 -28.03 -1.82 5.69
N ALA A 446 -28.42 -0.82 4.89
CA ALA A 446 -29.75 -0.22 4.92
C ALA A 446 -30.91 -1.23 4.74
N PRO A 447 -30.81 -2.27 3.88
CA PRO A 447 -31.85 -3.29 3.75
C PRO A 447 -32.04 -4.13 5.02
N PHE A 448 -31.05 -4.15 5.93
CA PHE A 448 -31.06 -4.93 7.16
C PHE A 448 -31.43 -4.08 8.40
N GLN A 449 -31.92 -2.86 8.21
CA GLN A 449 -32.34 -1.99 9.33
C GLN A 449 -33.39 -2.66 10.26
N PRO A 450 -34.40 -3.38 9.75
CA PRO A 450 -35.36 -4.05 10.63
C PRO A 450 -34.68 -5.09 11.55
N GLU A 451 -33.69 -5.81 11.00
CA GLU A 451 -32.93 -6.81 11.76
C GLU A 451 -31.91 -6.17 12.72
N LEU A 452 -31.46 -4.93 12.44
CA LEU A 452 -30.63 -4.16 13.37
C LEU A 452 -31.42 -3.69 14.60
N GLU A 453 -32.70 -3.39 14.44
CA GLU A 453 -33.57 -2.94 15.53
C GLU A 453 -34.20 -4.11 16.29
N GLN A 454 -34.70 -5.12 15.57
CA GLN A 454 -35.34 -6.29 16.16
C GLN A 454 -34.93 -7.59 15.40
N PRO A 455 -34.29 -8.55 16.07
CA PRO A 455 -33.99 -9.85 15.44
C PRO A 455 -35.31 -10.57 15.05
N GLY A 456 -35.36 -11.12 13.84
CA GLY A 456 -36.49 -11.93 13.37
C GLY A 456 -36.57 -13.27 14.10
N ASP A 457 -37.79 -13.84 14.15
CA ASP A 457 -38.03 -15.17 14.79
C ASP A 457 -37.54 -16.36 13.94
N ASP A 458 -37.23 -16.13 12.65
CA ASP A 458 -36.70 -17.17 11.76
C ASP A 458 -35.17 -17.31 11.93
N ASN A 459 -34.68 -18.54 12.11
CA ASN A 459 -33.28 -18.86 12.41
C ASN A 459 -32.32 -18.29 11.36
N GLN A 460 -32.69 -18.28 10.07
CA GLN A 460 -31.84 -17.71 9.02
C GLN A 460 -31.82 -16.19 9.08
N ARG A 461 -32.96 -15.54 9.29
CA ARG A 461 -33.09 -14.10 9.47
C ARG A 461 -32.35 -13.62 10.72
N ALA A 462 -32.46 -14.37 11.82
CA ALA A 462 -31.74 -14.07 13.05
C ALA A 462 -30.21 -14.06 12.84
N ARG A 463 -29.67 -15.05 12.12
CA ARG A 463 -28.22 -15.10 11.79
C ARG A 463 -27.77 -13.92 10.93
N LEU A 464 -28.56 -13.57 9.89
CA LEU A 464 -28.25 -12.40 9.06
C LEU A 464 -28.29 -11.10 9.88
N GLY A 465 -29.25 -11.00 10.81
CA GLY A 465 -29.35 -9.89 11.75
C GLY A 465 -28.11 -9.76 12.64
N VAL A 466 -27.65 -10.87 13.22
CA VAL A 466 -26.44 -10.91 14.04
C VAL A 466 -25.21 -10.46 13.24
N GLU A 467 -25.09 -10.90 12.01
CA GLU A 467 -23.97 -10.51 11.15
C GLU A 467 -24.05 -9.02 10.76
N ALA A 468 -25.22 -8.54 10.37
CA ALA A 468 -25.46 -7.12 10.08
C ALA A 468 -25.13 -6.23 11.29
N GLN A 469 -25.57 -6.62 12.49
CA GLN A 469 -25.27 -5.94 13.74
C GLN A 469 -23.77 -5.93 14.04
N THR A 470 -23.08 -7.03 13.78
CA THR A 470 -21.64 -7.13 13.96
C THR A 470 -20.89 -6.15 13.04
N ILE A 471 -21.24 -6.13 11.75
CA ILE A 471 -20.67 -5.19 10.78
C ILE A 471 -20.94 -3.74 11.20
N HIS A 472 -22.18 -3.45 11.62
CA HIS A 472 -22.58 -2.11 12.05
C HIS A 472 -21.73 -1.62 13.24
N CYS A 473 -21.56 -2.47 14.28
CA CYS A 473 -20.74 -2.11 15.44
C CYS A 473 -19.27 -1.84 15.06
N VAL A 474 -18.70 -2.64 14.16
CA VAL A 474 -17.34 -2.40 13.66
C VAL A 474 -17.26 -1.09 12.87
N LEU A 475 -18.26 -0.79 12.01
CA LEU A 475 -18.32 0.50 11.29
C LEU A 475 -18.36 1.68 12.26
N LEU A 476 -19.18 1.62 13.30
CA LEU A 476 -19.26 2.66 14.32
C LEU A 476 -17.89 2.88 15.01
N ALA A 477 -17.19 1.80 15.35
CA ALA A 477 -15.83 1.88 15.92
C ALA A 477 -14.81 2.52 14.94
N LEU A 478 -14.86 2.15 13.66
CA LEU A 478 -13.94 2.65 12.64
C LEU A 478 -14.23 4.08 12.18
N THR A 479 -15.44 4.58 12.42
CA THR A 479 -15.87 5.95 12.08
C THR A 479 -15.89 6.89 13.29
N ASP A 480 -15.21 6.52 14.39
CA ASP A 480 -15.14 7.29 15.64
C ASP A 480 -16.50 7.56 16.33
N GLN A 481 -17.54 6.79 15.99
CA GLN A 481 -18.85 6.88 16.65
C GLN A 481 -18.86 6.01 17.94
N VAL A 482 -18.01 6.40 18.88
CA VAL A 482 -17.63 5.59 20.04
C VAL A 482 -18.83 5.28 20.95
N GLU A 483 -19.68 6.26 21.27
CA GLU A 483 -20.82 6.05 22.14
C GLU A 483 -21.90 5.17 21.50
N ALA A 484 -22.21 5.41 20.22
CA ALA A 484 -23.12 4.57 19.47
C ALA A 484 -22.59 3.12 19.37
N CYS A 485 -21.28 2.96 19.19
CA CYS A 485 -20.62 1.64 19.18
C CYS A 485 -20.78 0.93 20.54
N ARG A 486 -20.52 1.64 21.66
CA ARG A 486 -20.69 1.12 23.02
C ARG A 486 -22.10 0.60 23.25
N ASP A 487 -23.10 1.41 22.93
CA ASP A 487 -24.51 1.12 23.22
C ASP A 487 -25.00 -0.04 22.33
N ALA A 488 -24.72 0.01 21.02
CA ALA A 488 -25.08 -1.05 20.08
C ALA A 488 -24.37 -2.39 20.42
N ALA A 489 -23.05 -2.39 20.54
CA ALA A 489 -22.29 -3.60 20.82
C ALA A 489 -22.66 -4.20 22.19
N GLY A 490 -22.91 -3.36 23.22
CA GLY A 490 -23.36 -3.79 24.53
C GLY A 490 -24.75 -4.41 24.49
N ALA A 491 -25.68 -3.85 23.71
CA ALA A 491 -27.03 -4.40 23.55
C ALA A 491 -26.99 -5.76 22.82
N HIS A 492 -26.24 -5.86 21.72
CA HIS A 492 -26.18 -7.07 20.92
C HIS A 492 -25.44 -8.20 21.63
N LEU A 493 -24.34 -7.89 22.34
CA LEU A 493 -23.56 -8.88 23.07
C LEU A 493 -24.38 -9.61 24.17
N ARG A 494 -25.40 -8.93 24.75
CA ARG A 494 -26.29 -9.54 25.74
C ARG A 494 -27.31 -10.52 25.15
N ARG A 495 -27.61 -10.38 23.85
CA ARG A 495 -28.62 -11.17 23.13
C ARG A 495 -28.02 -12.34 22.35
N LEU A 496 -26.70 -12.35 22.19
CA LEU A 496 -26.01 -13.31 21.33
C LEU A 496 -26.07 -14.72 21.88
N ALA A 497 -26.38 -15.69 21.02
CA ALA A 497 -26.41 -17.11 21.38
C ALA A 497 -25.01 -17.63 21.76
N PRO A 498 -24.93 -18.67 22.62
CA PRO A 498 -23.65 -19.20 23.12
C PRO A 498 -22.75 -19.82 22.06
N ASP A 499 -23.30 -20.22 20.93
CA ASP A 499 -22.62 -20.87 19.80
C ASP A 499 -22.04 -19.87 18.79
N GLU A 500 -22.47 -18.61 18.80
CA GLU A 500 -21.99 -17.54 17.90
C GLU A 500 -20.68 -16.94 18.42
N ARG A 501 -19.65 -17.76 18.54
CA ARG A 501 -18.37 -17.43 19.19
C ARG A 501 -17.58 -16.36 18.44
N PHE A 502 -17.66 -16.37 17.10
CA PHE A 502 -16.96 -15.42 16.25
C PHE A 502 -17.53 -14.00 16.39
N GLN A 503 -18.85 -13.85 16.21
CA GLN A 503 -19.55 -12.58 16.34
C GLN A 503 -19.43 -12.03 17.76
N TYR A 504 -19.55 -12.91 18.77
CA TYR A 504 -19.35 -12.54 20.17
C TYR A 504 -18.02 -11.83 20.38
N ARG A 505 -16.94 -12.36 19.83
CA ARG A 505 -15.62 -11.78 20.02
C ARG A 505 -15.43 -10.47 19.29
N ILE A 506 -15.92 -10.34 18.04
CA ILE A 506 -15.85 -9.06 17.30
C ILE A 506 -16.62 -7.99 18.06
N LEU A 507 -17.83 -8.30 18.51
CA LEU A 507 -18.64 -7.39 19.30
C LEU A 507 -17.99 -7.07 20.66
N ALA A 508 -17.38 -8.05 21.33
CA ALA A 508 -16.65 -7.83 22.58
C ALA A 508 -15.44 -6.91 22.37
N ASN A 509 -14.67 -7.08 21.30
CA ASN A 509 -13.55 -6.21 20.97
C ASN A 509 -14.02 -4.80 20.60
N SER A 510 -15.12 -4.66 19.83
CA SER A 510 -15.70 -3.37 19.50
C SER A 510 -16.23 -2.65 20.75
N LEU A 511 -16.90 -3.38 21.66
CA LEU A 511 -17.36 -2.86 22.94
C LEU A 511 -16.18 -2.45 23.82
N ALA A 512 -15.15 -3.30 23.93
CA ALA A 512 -13.97 -3.01 24.74
C ALA A 512 -13.24 -1.76 24.23
N TYR A 513 -13.07 -1.62 22.90
CA TYR A 513 -12.54 -0.40 22.29
C TYR A 513 -13.35 0.84 22.71
N ALA A 514 -14.66 0.79 22.57
CA ALA A 514 -15.54 1.89 22.95
C ALA A 514 -15.50 2.21 24.46
N LEU A 515 -15.40 1.17 25.30
CA LEU A 515 -15.26 1.33 26.77
C LEU A 515 -13.90 1.95 27.13
N ILE A 516 -12.81 1.59 26.44
CA ILE A 516 -11.49 2.22 26.61
C ILE A 516 -11.56 3.71 26.27
N CYS A 517 -12.16 4.05 25.13
CA CYS A 517 -12.32 5.43 24.71
C CYS A 517 -13.22 6.26 25.64
N THR A 518 -14.16 5.62 26.35
CA THR A 518 -15.06 6.23 27.35
C THR A 518 -14.59 6.03 28.80
N HIS A 519 -13.31 5.63 28.99
CA HIS A 519 -12.61 5.52 30.28
C HIS A 519 -13.18 4.46 31.27
N ARG A 520 -13.91 3.46 30.77
CA ARG A 520 -14.51 2.37 31.57
C ARG A 520 -13.62 1.13 31.53
N TYR A 521 -12.39 1.23 32.03
CA TYR A 521 -11.32 0.20 31.84
C TYR A 521 -11.65 -1.13 32.51
N ASP A 522 -12.25 -1.14 33.70
CA ASP A 522 -12.59 -2.36 34.42
C ASP A 522 -13.67 -3.16 33.68
N GLU A 523 -14.64 -2.45 33.09
CA GLU A 523 -15.65 -3.08 32.26
C GLU A 523 -15.07 -3.62 30.96
N ALA A 524 -14.16 -2.87 30.33
CA ALA A 524 -13.47 -3.33 29.15
C ALA A 524 -12.70 -4.65 29.43
N ARG A 525 -11.95 -4.70 30.55
CA ARG A 525 -11.27 -5.95 30.98
C ARG A 525 -12.24 -7.10 31.23
N SER A 526 -13.37 -6.82 31.90
CA SER A 526 -14.39 -7.83 32.15
C SER A 526 -14.98 -8.40 30.85
N VAL A 527 -15.20 -7.55 29.84
CA VAL A 527 -15.70 -7.99 28.53
C VAL A 527 -14.66 -8.83 27.80
N LEU A 528 -13.39 -8.38 27.76
CA LEU A 528 -12.29 -9.11 27.11
C LEU A 528 -12.01 -10.46 27.77
N SER A 529 -12.01 -10.53 29.11
CA SER A 529 -11.81 -11.78 29.85
C SER A 529 -12.91 -12.79 29.55
N ARG A 530 -14.17 -12.34 29.48
CA ARG A 530 -15.30 -13.23 29.10
C ARG A 530 -15.19 -13.71 27.66
N ALA A 531 -14.71 -12.87 26.74
CA ALA A 531 -14.48 -13.26 25.36
C ALA A 531 -13.38 -14.33 25.25
N THR A 532 -12.30 -14.17 26.03
CA THR A 532 -11.19 -15.13 26.07
C THR A 532 -11.61 -16.49 26.65
N LEU A 533 -12.41 -16.50 27.72
CA LEU A 533 -12.91 -17.74 28.33
C LEU A 533 -13.85 -18.53 27.40
N ARG A 534 -14.61 -17.89 26.54
CA ARG A 534 -15.46 -18.53 25.54
C ARG A 534 -14.71 -19.08 24.34
N ALA A 535 -13.49 -18.61 24.09
CA ALA A 535 -12.66 -19.03 22.96
C ALA A 535 -11.82 -20.27 23.33
N GLN A 536 -12.27 -21.46 22.98
CA GLN A 536 -11.50 -22.73 23.13
C GLN A 536 -10.53 -22.97 21.98
N GLN A 537 -9.94 -21.95 21.33
CA GLN A 537 -9.15 -22.12 20.10
C GLN A 537 -7.87 -21.26 19.99
N PRO A 538 -7.02 -21.51 18.91
CA PRO A 538 -5.59 -21.27 18.94
C PRO A 538 -5.18 -19.78 18.95
N GLN A 539 -3.87 -19.55 19.08
CA GLN A 539 -3.15 -18.31 19.40
C GLN A 539 -3.49 -17.09 18.52
N SER A 540 -3.80 -17.28 17.25
CA SER A 540 -4.01 -16.15 16.30
C SER A 540 -5.20 -15.23 16.61
N VAL A 541 -6.13 -15.71 17.44
CA VAL A 541 -7.41 -15.06 17.73
C VAL A 541 -7.36 -14.22 19.01
N ARG A 542 -6.36 -14.44 19.84
CA ARG A 542 -6.14 -13.67 21.08
C ARG A 542 -5.57 -12.27 20.82
N GLY A 543 -4.86 -12.07 19.72
CA GLY A 543 -4.04 -10.88 19.47
C GLY A 543 -4.77 -9.55 19.61
N VAL A 544 -6.03 -9.41 19.12
CA VAL A 544 -6.78 -8.15 19.24
C VAL A 544 -7.19 -7.88 20.69
N SER A 545 -7.69 -8.89 21.39
CA SER A 545 -8.09 -8.75 22.80
C SER A 545 -6.87 -8.43 23.68
N ASP A 546 -5.76 -9.13 23.49
CA ASP A 546 -4.50 -8.87 24.21
C ASP A 546 -3.93 -7.49 23.87
N THR A 547 -4.07 -7.03 22.63
CA THR A 547 -3.71 -5.67 22.22
C THR A 547 -4.53 -4.62 22.99
N LEU A 548 -5.85 -4.78 23.06
CA LEU A 548 -6.71 -3.86 23.80
C LEU A 548 -6.40 -3.87 25.31
N GLU A 549 -6.11 -5.02 25.90
CA GLU A 549 -5.66 -5.09 27.29
C GLU A 549 -4.30 -4.40 27.50
N GLY A 550 -3.36 -4.57 26.56
CA GLY A 550 -2.08 -3.88 26.58
C GLY A 550 -2.23 -2.36 26.44
N VAL A 551 -3.17 -1.90 25.62
CA VAL A 551 -3.53 -0.46 25.52
C VAL A 551 -4.12 0.05 26.84
N ILE A 552 -4.98 -0.71 27.53
CA ILE A 552 -5.47 -0.34 28.85
C ILE A 552 -4.31 -0.20 29.84
N ASP A 553 -3.35 -1.16 29.84
CA ASP A 553 -2.18 -1.09 30.70
C ASP A 553 -1.34 0.16 30.40
N LEU A 554 -1.12 0.49 29.13
CA LEU A 554 -0.36 1.69 28.73
C LEU A 554 -1.04 2.99 29.21
N VAL A 555 -2.36 3.15 28.94
CA VAL A 555 -3.11 4.36 29.36
C VAL A 555 -3.13 4.50 30.87
N GLN A 556 -3.27 3.39 31.59
CA GLN A 556 -3.20 3.38 33.06
C GLN A 556 -1.78 3.46 33.63
N GLY A 557 -0.76 3.73 32.81
CA GLY A 557 0.61 3.97 33.27
C GLY A 557 1.38 2.70 33.68
N ARG A 558 0.94 1.52 33.25
CA ARG A 558 1.60 0.23 33.53
C ARG A 558 2.41 -0.24 32.31
N LEU A 559 3.48 0.47 32.00
CA LEU A 559 4.28 0.24 30.79
C LEU A 559 4.91 -1.14 30.73
N GLY A 560 5.39 -1.66 31.86
CA GLY A 560 5.97 -3.00 31.95
C GLY A 560 4.99 -4.10 31.56
N ASN A 561 3.74 -4.01 32.03
CA ASN A 561 2.67 -4.94 31.67
C ASN A 561 2.26 -4.78 30.20
N ALA A 562 2.15 -3.53 29.73
CA ALA A 562 1.84 -3.23 28.34
C ALA A 562 2.88 -3.85 27.39
N LEU A 563 4.18 -3.67 27.66
CA LEU A 563 5.28 -4.25 26.88
C LEU A 563 5.18 -5.79 26.82
N ALA A 564 4.93 -6.45 27.94
CA ALA A 564 4.82 -7.91 27.98
C ALA A 564 3.63 -8.43 27.17
N ARG A 565 2.44 -7.84 27.33
CA ARG A 565 1.24 -8.24 26.61
C ARG A 565 1.31 -7.96 25.11
N LEU A 566 1.72 -6.74 24.75
CA LEU A 566 1.78 -6.33 23.33
C LEU A 566 2.86 -7.13 22.58
N ARG A 567 3.96 -7.50 23.25
CA ARG A 567 4.97 -8.40 22.70
C ARG A 567 4.39 -9.80 22.43
N ALA A 568 3.58 -10.32 23.34
CA ALA A 568 2.93 -11.63 23.18
C ALA A 568 1.90 -11.62 22.04
N ALA A 569 1.22 -10.49 21.82
CA ALA A 569 0.24 -10.29 20.74
C ALA A 569 0.89 -9.91 19.40
N SER A 570 2.20 -9.63 19.36
CA SER A 570 2.91 -9.19 18.16
C SER A 570 2.92 -10.28 17.09
N GLY A 571 2.72 -9.85 15.84
CA GLY A 571 2.65 -10.71 14.66
C GLY A 571 1.28 -11.35 14.45
N ASP A 572 0.34 -11.21 15.36
CA ASP A 572 -1.05 -11.67 15.18
C ASP A 572 -1.86 -10.66 14.36
N SER A 573 -1.55 -9.37 14.49
CA SER A 573 -2.11 -8.31 13.64
C SER A 573 -1.14 -7.13 13.50
N PRO A 574 -1.20 -6.37 12.39
CA PRO A 574 -0.41 -5.13 12.25
C PRO A 574 -0.74 -4.09 13.31
N GLY A 575 -1.97 -4.07 13.83
CA GLY A 575 -2.37 -3.19 14.93
C GLY A 575 -1.63 -3.48 16.23
N SER A 576 -1.40 -4.76 16.55
CA SER A 576 -0.64 -5.17 17.72
C SER A 576 0.80 -4.66 17.67
N ASP A 577 1.43 -4.75 16.50
CA ASP A 577 2.80 -4.26 16.28
C ASP A 577 2.92 -2.74 16.44
N VAL A 578 1.88 -1.98 16.02
CA VAL A 578 1.84 -0.53 16.19
C VAL A 578 1.79 -0.12 17.66
N PHE A 579 0.94 -0.77 18.47
CA PHE A 579 0.84 -0.44 19.90
C PHE A 579 2.03 -0.97 20.71
N TRP A 580 2.62 -2.09 20.29
CA TRP A 580 3.88 -2.52 20.86
C TRP A 580 5.01 -1.54 20.54
N ALA A 581 5.08 -1.03 19.31
CA ALA A 581 6.02 0.03 18.95
C ALA A 581 5.80 1.31 19.75
N LEU A 582 4.54 1.66 20.07
CA LEU A 582 4.21 2.80 20.94
C LEU A 582 4.77 2.60 22.38
N ALA A 583 4.57 1.42 22.95
CA ALA A 583 5.11 1.09 24.29
C ALA A 583 6.65 1.07 24.30
N LEU A 584 7.28 0.50 23.26
CA LEU A 584 8.72 0.53 23.08
C LEU A 584 9.27 1.96 22.92
N TYR A 585 8.54 2.80 22.20
CA TYR A 585 8.87 4.21 22.03
C TYR A 585 8.87 4.95 23.39
N GLU A 586 7.84 4.76 24.21
CA GLU A 586 7.81 5.35 25.56
C GLU A 586 8.95 4.84 26.45
N HIS A 587 9.39 3.59 26.25
CA HIS A 587 10.54 3.01 26.94
C HIS A 587 11.91 3.41 26.34
N ASP A 588 11.92 4.24 25.29
CA ASP A 588 13.10 4.70 24.53
C ASP A 588 13.84 3.61 23.73
N ALA A 589 13.16 2.49 23.39
CA ALA A 589 13.69 1.43 22.54
C ALA A 589 13.41 1.76 21.04
N LEU A 590 14.06 2.83 20.53
CA LEU A 590 13.69 3.47 19.26
C LEU A 590 13.94 2.61 18.02
N GLU A 591 15.01 1.80 18.00
CA GLU A 591 15.35 0.96 16.85
C GLU A 591 14.36 -0.18 16.66
N GLU A 592 13.93 -0.81 17.76
CA GLU A 592 12.93 -1.86 17.71
C GLU A 592 11.55 -1.30 17.31
N ALA A 593 11.18 -0.15 17.88
CA ALA A 593 9.96 0.56 17.49
C ALA A 593 9.96 0.93 16.01
N TRP A 594 11.08 1.45 15.50
CA TRP A 594 11.22 1.78 14.07
C TRP A 594 11.01 0.57 13.16
N ARG A 595 11.64 -0.57 13.49
CA ARG A 595 11.53 -1.80 12.72
C ARG A 595 10.08 -2.29 12.66
N LEU A 596 9.38 -2.30 13.79
CA LEU A 596 7.97 -2.71 13.85
C LEU A 596 7.09 -1.79 13.02
N LEU A 597 7.25 -0.46 13.16
CA LEU A 597 6.45 0.50 12.40
C LEU A 597 6.73 0.45 10.90
N THR A 598 7.97 0.21 10.48
CA THR A 598 8.32 0.05 9.07
C THR A 598 7.55 -1.12 8.45
N ASN A 599 7.41 -2.21 9.21
CA ASN A 599 6.66 -3.40 8.76
C ASN A 599 5.13 -3.21 8.83
N ALA A 600 4.63 -2.47 9.84
CA ALA A 600 3.21 -2.23 10.01
C ALA A 600 2.64 -1.17 9.06
N LEU A 601 3.47 -0.24 8.58
CA LEU A 601 3.05 0.93 7.81
C LEU A 601 2.26 0.61 6.53
N PRO A 602 2.64 -0.38 5.69
CA PRO A 602 1.85 -0.75 4.50
C PRO A 602 0.43 -1.19 4.85
N TYR A 603 0.27 -1.86 5.98
CA TYR A 603 -1.03 -2.36 6.44
C TYR A 603 -1.86 -1.26 7.12
N SER A 604 -1.22 -0.32 7.83
CA SER A 604 -1.90 0.79 8.49
C SER A 604 -2.53 1.78 7.50
N LYS A 605 -2.01 1.87 6.28
CA LYS A 605 -2.58 2.66 5.18
C LYS A 605 -3.89 2.09 4.64
N GLY A 606 -4.19 0.84 4.90
CA GLY A 606 -5.33 0.11 4.31
C GLY A 606 -6.52 -0.12 5.25
N ASN A 607 -6.36 -0.70 6.43
CA ASN A 607 -7.44 -1.38 7.14
C ASN A 607 -7.39 -1.26 8.68
N GLY A 608 -6.80 -0.20 9.26
CA GLY A 608 -6.72 -0.05 10.71
C GLY A 608 -7.79 0.88 11.30
N PRO A 609 -8.15 0.72 12.59
CA PRO A 609 -8.90 1.73 13.31
C PRO A 609 -8.13 3.05 13.34
N PRO A 610 -8.80 4.19 13.49
CA PRO A 610 -8.17 5.51 13.50
C PRO A 610 -6.96 5.61 14.42
N ASP A 611 -7.02 4.99 15.60
CA ASP A 611 -5.93 4.96 16.57
C ASP A 611 -4.66 4.27 16.05
N SER A 612 -4.78 3.15 15.34
CA SER A 612 -3.64 2.47 14.74
C SER A 612 -2.99 3.31 13.64
N MET A 613 -3.80 4.01 12.83
CA MET A 613 -3.31 4.90 11.77
C MET A 613 -2.56 6.10 12.35
N ILE A 614 -3.15 6.76 13.34
CA ILE A 614 -2.55 7.91 14.02
C ILE A 614 -1.24 7.50 14.68
N ALA A 615 -1.26 6.45 15.53
CA ALA A 615 -0.08 5.99 16.22
C ALA A 615 1.04 5.59 15.24
N CYS A 616 0.74 4.81 14.21
CA CYS A 616 1.73 4.37 13.23
C CYS A 616 2.41 5.54 12.50
N HIS A 617 1.64 6.51 12.00
CA HIS A 617 2.21 7.61 11.21
C HIS A 617 2.89 8.66 12.08
N VAL A 618 2.29 9.02 13.23
CA VAL A 618 2.88 10.01 14.15
C VAL A 618 4.18 9.48 14.75
N LEU A 619 4.21 8.23 15.21
CA LEU A 619 5.46 7.65 15.74
C LEU A 619 6.52 7.48 14.66
N SER A 620 6.14 7.02 13.45
CA SER A 620 7.08 6.94 12.32
C SER A 620 7.66 8.31 11.98
N ALA A 621 6.84 9.37 12.05
CA ALA A 621 7.31 10.75 11.86
C ALA A 621 8.28 11.16 12.98
N ARG A 622 7.95 10.92 14.25
CA ARG A 622 8.82 11.25 15.40
C ARG A 622 10.17 10.53 15.34
N LEU A 623 10.14 9.25 14.99
CA LEU A 623 11.36 8.45 14.83
C LEU A 623 12.22 8.92 13.64
N ALA A 624 11.59 9.33 12.52
CA ALA A 624 12.29 9.93 11.40
C ALA A 624 12.97 11.25 11.81
N LEU A 625 12.27 12.10 12.57
CA LEU A 625 12.81 13.36 13.09
C LEU A 625 13.98 13.11 14.05
N ALA A 626 13.87 12.12 14.94
CA ALA A 626 14.96 11.73 15.86
C ALA A 626 16.21 11.25 15.12
N ARG A 627 16.07 10.74 13.90
CA ARG A 627 17.16 10.33 13.01
C ARG A 627 17.66 11.47 12.09
N GLY A 628 17.12 12.68 12.23
CA GLY A 628 17.46 13.84 11.38
C GLY A 628 16.79 13.85 10.01
N ASP A 629 15.92 12.91 9.67
CA ASP A 629 15.20 12.85 8.38
C ASP A 629 13.89 13.67 8.43
N ARG A 630 14.05 14.98 8.29
CA ARG A 630 12.91 15.91 8.26
C ARG A 630 12.02 15.70 7.02
N GLY A 631 12.59 15.21 5.92
CA GLY A 631 11.83 14.92 4.70
C GLY A 631 10.82 13.78 4.93
N GLN A 632 11.25 12.71 5.57
CA GLN A 632 10.39 11.59 5.91
C GLN A 632 9.36 11.97 6.99
N TRP A 633 9.71 12.81 7.97
CA TRP A 633 8.77 13.36 8.94
C TRP A 633 7.60 14.08 8.24
N LEU A 634 7.90 15.01 7.32
CA LEU A 634 6.88 15.74 6.53
C LEU A 634 6.03 14.78 5.70
N GLN A 635 6.66 13.81 5.05
CA GLN A 635 5.96 12.83 4.22
C GLN A 635 4.95 12.02 5.03
N ARG A 636 5.34 11.51 6.21
CA ARG A 636 4.44 10.71 7.06
C ARG A 636 3.21 11.50 7.54
N LEU A 637 3.41 12.77 7.88
CA LEU A 637 2.31 13.63 8.29
C LEU A 637 1.39 14.01 7.11
N ALA A 638 1.95 14.21 5.91
CA ALA A 638 1.14 14.45 4.72
C ALA A 638 0.32 13.20 4.33
N GLU A 639 0.90 12.00 4.43
CA GLU A 639 0.20 10.73 4.23
C GLU A 639 -0.95 10.57 5.24
N LEU A 640 -0.72 10.87 6.52
CA LEU A 640 -1.75 10.81 7.56
C LEU A 640 -2.91 11.78 7.28
N GLU A 641 -2.59 13.02 6.90
CA GLU A 641 -3.58 14.04 6.55
C GLU A 641 -4.44 13.59 5.36
N GLN A 642 -3.81 13.07 4.31
CA GLN A 642 -4.51 12.53 3.15
C GLN A 642 -5.43 11.36 3.51
N LEU A 643 -4.97 10.45 4.36
CA LEU A 643 -5.78 9.32 4.86
C LEU A 643 -7.01 9.79 5.62
N GLY A 644 -6.86 10.80 6.49
CA GLY A 644 -7.96 11.40 7.23
C GLY A 644 -8.99 12.09 6.34
N GLN A 645 -8.53 12.81 5.32
CA GLN A 645 -9.41 13.43 4.32
C GLN A 645 -10.19 12.40 3.51
N GLN A 646 -9.52 11.30 3.09
CA GLN A 646 -10.16 10.22 2.33
C GLN A 646 -11.18 9.44 3.15
N SER A 647 -10.92 9.23 4.44
CA SER A 647 -11.84 8.50 5.35
C SER A 647 -12.93 9.38 5.96
N GLY A 648 -12.85 10.71 5.79
CA GLY A 648 -13.73 11.65 6.47
C GLY A 648 -13.53 11.72 7.99
N THR A 649 -12.39 11.21 8.53
CA THR A 649 -12.13 11.12 9.96
C THR A 649 -11.35 12.35 10.45
N ALA A 650 -12.04 13.29 11.06
CA ALA A 650 -11.48 14.57 11.52
C ALA A 650 -10.29 14.39 12.47
N ARG A 651 -10.34 13.43 13.40
CA ARG A 651 -9.29 13.14 14.38
C ARG A 651 -7.95 12.75 13.73
N ILE A 652 -7.97 12.03 12.60
CA ILE A 652 -6.77 11.66 11.87
C ILE A 652 -6.09 12.90 11.27
N VAL A 653 -6.87 13.80 10.63
CA VAL A 653 -6.36 15.06 10.07
C VAL A 653 -5.80 15.95 11.17
N CYS A 654 -6.56 16.10 12.26
CA CYS A 654 -6.17 16.87 13.43
C CYS A 654 -4.79 16.42 13.96
N SER A 655 -4.57 15.12 14.12
CA SER A 655 -3.33 14.55 14.68
C SER A 655 -2.09 14.90 13.84
N ALA A 656 -2.21 14.98 12.52
CA ALA A 656 -1.10 15.40 11.65
C ALA A 656 -0.71 16.87 11.90
N TRP A 657 -1.69 17.73 12.14
CA TRP A 657 -1.46 19.14 12.44
C TRP A 657 -0.97 19.36 13.87
N LEU A 658 -1.44 18.57 14.84
CA LEU A 658 -0.96 18.61 16.23
C LEU A 658 0.54 18.28 16.32
N GLU A 659 1.02 17.27 15.57
CA GLU A 659 2.45 16.95 15.57
C GLU A 659 3.29 18.05 14.90
N ARG A 660 2.77 18.70 13.84
CA ARG A 660 3.43 19.89 13.26
C ARG A 660 3.50 21.04 14.25
N ALA A 661 2.40 21.29 14.98
CA ALA A 661 2.35 22.33 16.02
C ALA A 661 3.34 22.04 17.16
N ARG A 662 3.42 20.76 17.61
CA ARG A 662 4.36 20.34 18.65
C ARG A 662 5.80 20.64 18.27
N VAL A 663 6.22 20.18 17.10
CA VAL A 663 7.60 20.36 16.63
C VAL A 663 7.93 21.84 16.42
N ALA A 664 7.04 22.60 15.82
CA ALA A 664 7.23 24.05 15.65
C ALA A 664 7.36 24.80 16.99
N THR A 665 6.58 24.40 18.01
CA THR A 665 6.66 24.98 19.36
C THR A 665 8.01 24.67 20.00
N LEU A 666 8.49 23.42 19.90
CA LEU A 666 9.80 23.00 20.45
C LEU A 666 10.97 23.68 19.74
N GLU A 667 10.85 23.97 18.45
CA GLU A 667 11.84 24.71 17.68
C GLU A 667 11.77 26.25 17.90
N GLY A 668 10.85 26.75 18.74
CA GLY A 668 10.66 28.17 18.97
C GLY A 668 9.98 28.94 17.83
N LYS A 669 9.47 28.25 16.82
CA LYS A 669 8.77 28.83 15.65
C LYS A 669 7.29 29.08 15.98
N LEU A 670 7.05 30.03 16.91
CA LEU A 670 5.75 30.20 17.56
C LEU A 670 4.60 30.57 16.60
N GLU A 671 4.88 31.34 15.54
CA GLU A 671 3.88 31.70 14.52
C GLU A 671 3.50 30.48 13.66
N THR A 672 4.48 29.67 13.26
CA THR A 672 4.22 28.43 12.53
C THR A 672 3.44 27.44 13.41
N ALA A 673 3.76 27.38 14.71
CA ALA A 673 3.04 26.56 15.67
C ALA A 673 1.59 27.00 15.82
N LEU A 674 1.34 28.31 15.87
CA LEU A 674 -0.02 28.87 15.94
C LEU A 674 -0.83 28.52 14.70
N GLN A 675 -0.25 28.69 13.50
CA GLN A 675 -0.92 28.34 12.24
C GLN A 675 -1.26 26.84 12.17
N ALA A 676 -0.33 25.98 12.60
CA ALA A 676 -0.58 24.55 12.65
C ALA A 676 -1.67 24.18 13.65
N LEU A 677 -1.71 24.86 14.82
CA LEU A 677 -2.75 24.64 15.81
C LEU A 677 -4.12 25.14 15.32
N GLN A 678 -4.19 26.29 14.66
CA GLN A 678 -5.42 26.77 14.02
C GLN A 678 -5.94 25.80 12.96
N ALA A 679 -5.03 25.19 12.16
CA ALA A 679 -5.41 24.14 11.23
C ALA A 679 -5.91 22.88 11.94
N ALA A 680 -5.32 22.50 13.08
CA ALA A 680 -5.79 21.39 13.90
C ALA A 680 -7.19 21.67 14.50
N ASP A 681 -7.45 22.89 14.95
CA ASP A 681 -8.73 23.32 15.55
C ASP A 681 -9.92 23.16 14.58
N LEU A 682 -9.70 23.31 13.25
CA LEU A 682 -10.74 23.07 12.25
C LEU A 682 -11.27 21.62 12.27
N TYR A 683 -10.47 20.70 12.80
CA TYR A 683 -10.78 19.27 12.91
C TYR A 683 -10.81 18.80 14.37
N GLY A 684 -10.83 19.72 15.33
CA GLY A 684 -10.71 19.45 16.77
C GLY A 684 -12.02 19.17 17.50
N GLY A 685 -13.17 19.22 16.81
CA GLY A 685 -14.49 19.07 17.42
C GLY A 685 -14.71 17.77 18.22
N TRP A 686 -13.96 16.73 17.90
CA TRP A 686 -13.97 15.45 18.63
C TRP A 686 -13.50 15.59 20.10
N GLU A 687 -12.74 16.62 20.45
CA GLU A 687 -12.25 16.82 21.81
C GLU A 687 -13.38 17.18 22.80
N ALA A 688 -14.44 17.80 22.32
CA ALA A 688 -15.61 18.14 23.13
C ALA A 688 -16.46 16.92 23.52
N LEU A 689 -16.30 15.80 22.76
CA LEU A 689 -16.90 14.53 23.11
C LEU A 689 -16.09 13.92 24.27
N ASP A 690 -16.73 13.43 25.29
CA ASP A 690 -16.05 12.77 26.43
C ASP A 690 -15.49 11.39 26.07
N ALA A 691 -15.19 11.18 24.81
CA ALA A 691 -14.58 10.01 24.22
C ALA A 691 -13.21 10.36 23.69
N THR A 692 -12.16 9.66 24.16
CA THR A 692 -10.77 9.89 23.74
C THR A 692 -10.19 8.63 23.17
N GLY A 693 -9.90 8.64 21.88
CA GLY A 693 -9.07 7.60 21.27
C GLY A 693 -7.71 7.54 21.95
N HIS A 694 -7.21 6.35 22.18
CA HIS A 694 -5.97 6.14 22.94
C HIS A 694 -4.71 6.66 22.22
N ALA A 695 -4.72 6.75 20.89
CA ALA A 695 -3.64 7.37 20.14
C ALA A 695 -3.51 8.88 20.39
N ASN A 696 -4.58 9.54 20.83
CA ASN A 696 -4.61 10.96 21.18
C ASN A 696 -4.61 11.19 22.70
N ASP A 697 -4.17 10.23 23.47
CA ASP A 697 -4.14 10.37 24.93
C ASP A 697 -3.31 11.58 25.37
N ILE A 698 -2.18 11.81 24.70
CA ILE A 698 -1.22 12.86 25.01
C ILE A 698 -1.22 14.03 24.00
N ASP A 699 -1.80 13.86 22.82
CA ASP A 699 -1.81 14.85 21.74
C ASP A 699 -3.23 15.29 21.40
N ARG A 700 -3.66 16.38 22.05
CA ARG A 700 -4.98 17.02 21.91
C ARG A 700 -4.83 18.50 21.61
N PRO A 701 -5.80 19.13 20.94
CA PRO A 701 -5.81 20.59 20.73
C PRO A 701 -5.59 21.39 22.01
N SER A 702 -6.28 21.04 23.11
CA SER A 702 -6.12 21.72 24.41
C SER A 702 -4.70 21.62 24.98
N ILE A 703 -4.08 20.43 24.91
CA ILE A 703 -2.69 20.23 25.40
C ILE A 703 -1.68 20.96 24.52
N ALA A 704 -1.85 20.89 23.19
CA ALA A 704 -1.02 21.62 22.25
C ALA A 704 -1.10 23.14 22.45
N ARG A 705 -2.29 23.65 22.78
CA ARG A 705 -2.50 25.07 23.14
C ARG A 705 -1.77 25.44 24.41
N CYS A 706 -1.89 24.64 25.50
CA CYS A 706 -1.12 24.86 26.73
C CYS A 706 0.39 24.89 26.46
N ARG A 707 0.91 23.98 25.64
CA ARG A 707 2.34 23.95 25.27
C ARG A 707 2.76 25.23 24.54
N LEU A 708 1.95 25.71 23.59
CA LEU A 708 2.20 26.94 22.84
C LEU A 708 2.10 28.18 23.76
N ASP A 709 1.10 28.25 24.64
CA ASP A 709 0.90 29.35 25.55
C ASP A 709 2.07 29.48 26.56
N ILE A 710 2.56 28.36 27.10
CA ILE A 710 3.76 28.32 27.93
C ILE A 710 4.99 28.84 27.15
N ALA A 711 5.14 28.44 25.90
CA ALA A 711 6.23 28.89 25.05
C ALA A 711 6.16 30.39 24.73
N ARG A 712 4.95 30.95 24.63
CA ARG A 712 4.69 32.38 24.40
C ARG A 712 4.77 33.24 25.68
N GLY A 713 4.84 32.61 26.84
CA GLY A 713 4.78 33.32 28.14
C GLY A 713 3.36 33.60 28.66
N ASN A 714 2.32 33.10 28.00
CA ASN A 714 0.93 33.19 28.45
C ASN A 714 0.62 32.11 29.52
N ILE A 715 1.31 32.18 30.67
CA ILE A 715 1.39 31.02 31.57
C ILE A 715 0.12 30.84 32.40
N ALA A 716 -0.54 31.90 32.84
CA ALA A 716 -1.67 31.79 33.76
C ALA A 716 -2.89 31.02 33.15
N PRO A 717 -3.33 31.28 31.90
CA PRO A 717 -4.35 30.47 31.26
C PRO A 717 -3.95 29.02 31.07
N ALA A 718 -2.66 28.77 30.71
CA ALA A 718 -2.14 27.43 30.54
C ALA A 718 -2.17 26.64 31.86
N LEU A 719 -1.79 27.25 32.99
CA LEU A 719 -1.86 26.61 34.31
C LEU A 719 -3.26 26.20 34.67
N SER A 720 -4.24 27.13 34.55
CA SER A 720 -5.65 26.82 34.84
C SER A 720 -6.17 25.64 33.99
N ALA A 721 -5.84 25.60 32.71
CA ALA A 721 -6.22 24.51 31.83
C ALA A 721 -5.51 23.17 32.19
N LEU A 722 -4.23 23.23 32.60
CA LEU A 722 -3.47 22.07 33.04
C LEU A 722 -3.99 21.54 34.39
N ASP A 723 -4.38 22.39 35.33
CA ASP A 723 -4.97 21.99 36.63
C ASP A 723 -6.25 21.17 36.36
N ALA A 724 -7.16 21.68 35.55
CA ALA A 724 -8.39 20.98 35.18
C ALA A 724 -8.11 19.67 34.43
N ALA A 725 -7.11 19.65 33.53
CA ALA A 725 -6.71 18.45 32.80
C ALA A 725 -6.08 17.38 33.69
N ILE A 726 -5.30 17.78 34.70
CA ILE A 726 -4.71 16.90 35.73
C ILE A 726 -5.80 16.26 36.58
N GLU A 727 -6.75 17.06 37.07
CA GLU A 727 -7.88 16.57 37.85
C GLU A 727 -8.70 15.55 37.04
N ALA A 728 -9.03 15.87 35.80
CA ALA A 728 -9.74 14.96 34.91
C ALA A 728 -8.94 13.67 34.58
N ALA A 729 -7.62 13.74 34.43
CA ALA A 729 -6.79 12.59 34.21
C ALA A 729 -6.71 11.66 35.45
N LEU A 730 -6.63 12.23 36.63
CA LEU A 730 -6.68 11.49 37.90
C LEU A 730 -8.02 10.77 38.09
N ALA A 731 -9.13 11.49 37.93
CA ALA A 731 -10.49 10.94 38.06
C ALA A 731 -10.73 9.75 37.09
N ARG A 732 -10.08 9.74 35.92
CA ARG A 732 -10.20 8.73 34.88
C ARG A 732 -9.05 7.72 34.83
N GLN A 733 -8.18 7.71 35.82
CA GLN A 733 -7.02 6.78 35.93
C GLN A 733 -6.12 6.78 34.67
N ARG A 734 -5.90 7.95 34.06
CA ARG A 734 -5.07 8.10 32.86
C ARG A 734 -3.65 8.53 33.24
N TYR A 735 -2.89 7.63 33.84
CA TYR A 735 -1.59 7.96 34.45
C TYR A 735 -0.51 8.26 33.41
N TRP A 736 -0.54 7.65 32.21
CA TRP A 736 0.36 8.01 31.13
C TRP A 736 0.19 9.48 30.72
N ARG A 737 -1.06 9.94 30.54
CA ARG A 737 -1.37 11.35 30.27
C ARG A 737 -0.98 12.25 31.43
N LEU A 738 -1.22 11.81 32.65
CA LEU A 738 -0.92 12.57 33.86
C LEU A 738 0.57 12.91 33.98
N ILE A 739 1.47 11.97 33.61
CA ILE A 739 2.92 12.20 33.57
C ILE A 739 3.23 13.44 32.72
N ARG A 740 2.72 13.49 31.49
CA ARG A 740 3.00 14.59 30.55
C ARG A 740 2.35 15.91 30.98
N LEU A 741 1.15 15.88 31.54
CA LEU A 741 0.49 17.08 32.07
C LEU A 741 1.28 17.69 33.23
N ARG A 742 1.81 16.86 34.15
CA ARG A 742 2.66 17.31 35.26
C ARG A 742 3.98 17.91 34.77
N ILE A 743 4.59 17.32 33.76
CA ILE A 743 5.80 17.86 33.12
C ILE A 743 5.51 19.25 32.51
N LEU A 744 4.41 19.41 31.79
CA LEU A 744 4.02 20.71 31.23
C LEU A 744 3.71 21.73 32.34
N ARG A 745 3.04 21.29 33.42
CA ARG A 745 2.74 22.15 34.57
C ARG A 745 4.01 22.61 35.26
N ALA A 746 5.00 21.74 35.42
CA ALA A 746 6.32 22.08 35.96
C ALA A 746 7.02 23.15 35.10
N THR A 747 6.97 23.02 33.76
CA THR A 747 7.54 24.05 32.86
C THR A 747 6.81 25.39 32.95
N ALA A 748 5.50 25.37 33.16
CA ALA A 748 4.69 26.56 33.35
C ALA A 748 5.04 27.26 34.67
N LEU A 749 5.13 26.53 35.79
CA LEU A 749 5.51 27.04 37.10
C LEU A 749 6.93 27.62 37.11
N ASP A 750 7.89 26.95 36.46
CA ASP A 750 9.24 27.47 36.32
C ASP A 750 9.26 28.79 35.52
N GLY A 751 8.43 28.90 34.49
CA GLY A 751 8.24 30.16 33.76
C GLY A 751 7.66 31.31 34.61
N MET A 752 6.94 31.01 35.69
CA MET A 752 6.51 31.96 36.70
C MET A 752 7.51 32.20 37.86
N GLN A 753 8.74 31.67 37.74
CA GLN A 753 9.78 31.71 38.78
C GLN A 753 9.39 30.98 40.10
N GLN A 754 8.41 30.08 40.04
CA GLN A 754 7.97 29.24 41.16
C GLN A 754 8.77 27.91 41.16
N ARG A 755 10.09 28.01 41.37
CA ARG A 755 11.04 26.89 41.19
C ARG A 755 10.70 25.69 42.06
N ASP A 756 10.38 25.92 43.34
CA ASP A 756 10.10 24.84 44.29
C ASP A 756 8.84 24.07 43.90
N ALA A 757 7.79 24.77 43.48
CA ALA A 757 6.56 24.16 43.01
C ALA A 757 6.79 23.38 41.68
N ALA A 758 7.62 23.90 40.77
CA ALA A 758 8.03 23.21 39.56
C ALA A 758 8.75 21.90 39.87
N LEU A 759 9.69 21.90 40.85
CA LEU A 759 10.42 20.69 41.26
C LEU A 759 9.51 19.67 41.98
N GLN A 760 8.48 20.13 42.70
CA GLN A 760 7.46 19.23 43.26
C GLN A 760 6.69 18.50 42.16
N GLU A 761 6.25 19.23 41.10
CA GLU A 761 5.58 18.60 39.95
C GLU A 761 6.47 17.61 39.18
N ILE A 762 7.76 17.91 39.04
CA ILE A 762 8.75 16.96 38.51
C ILE A 762 8.85 15.73 39.41
N THR A 763 8.85 15.89 40.75
CA THR A 763 8.84 14.76 41.68
C THR A 763 7.64 13.85 41.45
N GLU A 764 6.47 14.43 41.36
CA GLU A 764 5.23 13.66 41.10
C GLU A 764 5.23 12.96 39.72
N ALA A 765 5.76 13.61 38.68
CA ALA A 765 5.91 13.01 37.36
C ALA A 765 6.92 11.85 37.40
N LEU A 766 8.07 12.02 38.07
CA LEU A 766 9.08 10.98 38.23
C LEU A 766 8.60 9.80 39.07
N ARG A 767 7.79 10.06 40.12
CA ARG A 767 7.19 9.00 40.94
C ARG A 767 6.28 8.09 40.12
N LEU A 768 5.49 8.66 39.22
CA LEU A 768 4.62 7.89 38.32
C LEU A 768 5.38 7.14 37.24
N ALA A 769 6.47 7.72 36.72
CA ALA A 769 7.17 7.22 35.55
C ALA A 769 8.32 6.26 35.84
N SER A 770 9.02 6.45 37.01
CA SER A 770 10.35 5.86 37.23
C SER A 770 10.34 4.35 37.36
N HIS A 771 9.33 3.76 38.01
CA HIS A 771 9.19 2.32 38.18
C HIS A 771 8.69 1.60 36.95
N GLU A 772 8.01 2.30 36.05
CA GLU A 772 7.43 1.77 34.83
C GLU A 772 8.33 2.00 33.59
N GLY A 773 9.21 3.00 33.63
CA GLY A 773 10.18 3.25 32.56
C GLY A 773 9.71 4.20 31.47
N PHE A 774 8.82 5.16 31.74
CA PHE A 774 8.37 6.18 30.79
C PHE A 774 9.44 7.24 30.50
N LEU A 775 10.51 6.87 29.81
CA LEU A 775 11.64 7.75 29.52
C LEU A 775 11.25 8.83 28.48
N ARG A 776 10.57 8.43 27.42
CA ARG A 776 10.31 9.30 26.27
C ARG A 776 9.39 10.47 26.63
N SER A 777 8.51 10.28 27.59
CA SER A 777 7.63 11.33 28.12
C SER A 777 8.40 12.57 28.62
N PHE A 778 9.64 12.40 29.10
CA PHE A 778 10.51 13.49 29.51
C PHE A 778 11.43 13.98 28.39
N LEU A 779 12.00 13.05 27.60
CA LEU A 779 13.00 13.37 26.58
C LEU A 779 12.44 14.20 25.42
N GLU A 780 11.13 14.13 25.18
CA GLU A 780 10.46 14.83 24.07
C GLU A 780 10.07 16.29 24.36
N GLU A 781 10.09 16.73 25.63
CA GLU A 781 9.60 18.06 26.01
C GLU A 781 10.67 19.15 25.96
N GLY A 782 11.88 18.81 25.49
CA GLY A 782 12.92 19.77 25.15
C GLY A 782 13.78 20.25 26.31
N GLU A 783 14.61 21.27 26.06
CA GLU A 783 15.66 21.71 26.98
C GLU A 783 15.14 22.27 28.30
N ARG A 784 13.94 22.89 28.33
CA ARG A 784 13.36 23.40 29.59
C ARG A 784 13.15 22.27 30.61
N VAL A 785 12.66 21.11 30.16
CA VAL A 785 12.50 19.93 31.04
C VAL A 785 13.85 19.35 31.43
N ALA A 786 14.83 19.36 30.55
CA ALA A 786 16.19 18.92 30.84
C ALA A 786 16.82 19.79 31.97
N VAL A 787 16.65 21.10 31.95
CA VAL A 787 17.11 22.02 33.00
C VAL A 787 16.40 21.73 34.32
N LEU A 788 15.09 21.47 34.31
CA LEU A 788 14.34 21.11 35.51
C LEU A 788 14.79 19.77 36.11
N LEU A 789 15.04 18.76 35.27
CA LEU A 789 15.54 17.45 35.72
C LEU A 789 16.95 17.55 36.35
N ARG A 790 17.85 18.32 35.74
CA ARG A 790 19.20 18.56 36.31
C ARG A 790 19.11 19.27 37.67
N ALA A 791 18.23 20.29 37.81
CA ALA A 791 18.03 20.97 39.08
C ALA A 791 17.37 20.06 40.12
N TRP A 792 16.41 19.23 39.72
CA TRP A 792 15.80 18.24 40.60
C TRP A 792 16.85 17.23 41.11
N ALA A 793 17.69 16.72 40.22
CA ALA A 793 18.77 15.81 40.59
C ALA A 793 19.75 16.45 41.58
N GLY A 794 20.15 17.69 41.34
CA GLY A 794 21.01 18.42 42.26
C GLY A 794 20.42 18.62 43.66
N ALA A 795 19.08 18.78 43.74
CA ALA A 795 18.40 19.02 45.01
C ALA A 795 17.97 17.74 45.75
N TYR A 796 17.52 16.70 45.00
CA TYR A 796 16.77 15.60 45.60
C TYR A 796 17.28 14.19 45.24
N LEU A 797 18.31 14.03 44.42
CA LEU A 797 18.76 12.69 44.00
C LEU A 797 19.15 11.79 45.16
N ALA A 798 19.83 12.35 46.19
CA ALA A 798 20.19 11.60 47.40
C ALA A 798 18.96 11.13 48.22
N GLN A 799 17.79 11.73 47.99
CA GLN A 799 16.54 11.41 48.67
C GLN A 799 15.53 10.74 47.73
N ALA A 800 15.93 10.39 46.50
CA ALA A 800 15.04 9.89 45.47
C ALA A 800 14.20 8.69 45.95
N ALA A 801 14.81 7.71 46.62
CA ALA A 801 14.10 6.55 47.14
C ALA A 801 13.03 6.93 48.20
N ALA A 802 13.30 7.89 49.07
CA ALA A 802 12.35 8.41 50.08
C ALA A 802 11.19 9.14 49.42
N LEU A 803 11.39 9.74 48.23
CA LEU A 803 10.39 10.39 47.44
C LEU A 803 9.61 9.41 46.51
N GLY A 804 9.93 8.10 46.56
CA GLY A 804 9.30 7.09 45.70
C GLY A 804 9.77 7.14 44.26
N VAL A 805 10.99 7.63 44.00
CA VAL A 805 11.57 7.76 42.66
C VAL A 805 12.76 6.80 42.54
N ALA A 806 12.80 6.01 41.46
CA ALA A 806 13.89 5.10 41.18
C ALA A 806 15.12 5.87 40.67
N GLU A 807 16.18 5.88 41.45
CA GLU A 807 17.44 6.60 41.14
C GLU A 807 18.06 6.16 39.79
N PRO A 808 18.12 4.86 39.44
CA PRO A 808 18.66 4.42 38.15
C PRO A 808 17.88 5.00 36.92
N PHE A 809 16.60 5.24 37.08
CA PHE A 809 15.78 5.88 36.03
C PHE A 809 16.21 7.34 35.81
N VAL A 810 16.40 8.09 36.87
CA VAL A 810 16.85 9.49 36.77
C VAL A 810 18.26 9.56 36.19
N ALA A 811 19.17 8.68 36.62
CA ALA A 811 20.50 8.57 36.03
C ALA A 811 20.46 8.29 34.53
N SER A 812 19.61 7.37 34.12
CA SER A 812 19.34 7.03 32.68
C SER A 812 18.80 8.22 31.89
N LEU A 813 17.85 8.99 32.45
CA LEU A 813 17.34 10.21 31.82
C LEU A 813 18.42 11.25 31.61
N LEU A 814 19.20 11.53 32.66
CA LEU A 814 20.27 12.54 32.61
C LEU A 814 21.38 12.17 31.62
N ALA A 815 21.77 10.89 31.55
CA ALA A 815 22.73 10.40 30.57
C ALA A 815 22.23 10.68 29.13
N ARG A 816 21.00 10.32 28.80
CA ARG A 816 20.40 10.56 27.47
C ARG A 816 20.28 12.04 27.12
N LEU A 817 19.99 12.89 28.09
CA LEU A 817 19.94 14.35 27.90
C LEU A 817 21.30 14.96 27.66
N THR A 818 22.39 14.36 28.18
CA THR A 818 23.77 14.77 27.91
C THR A 818 24.22 14.34 26.53
N ASP A 819 23.90 13.12 26.12
CA ASP A 819 24.19 12.61 24.76
C ASP A 819 23.45 13.38 23.68
N ALA A 820 22.20 13.74 23.91
CA ALA A 820 21.41 14.59 22.99
C ALA A 820 21.98 16.02 22.88
N GLY A 821 22.59 16.54 23.94
CA GLY A 821 23.27 17.85 23.91
C GLY A 821 24.62 17.83 23.20
N SER A 822 25.28 16.68 23.12
CA SER A 822 26.59 16.51 22.42
C SER A 822 26.39 16.23 20.91
N THR A 823 25.26 15.71 20.50
CA THR A 823 24.79 15.69 19.10
C THR A 823 24.08 17.03 18.79
N LYS A 824 24.78 18.16 18.90
CA LYS A 824 24.42 19.33 18.12
C LYS A 824 24.25 18.85 16.68
N PRO A 825 23.14 19.18 15.99
CA PRO A 825 23.11 19.04 14.55
C PRO A 825 24.40 19.69 14.06
N ALA A 826 25.19 18.94 13.29
CA ALA A 826 26.41 19.44 12.70
C ALA A 826 26.09 20.87 12.23
N ALA A 827 26.87 21.83 12.74
CA ALA A 827 26.70 23.24 12.39
C ALA A 827 26.38 23.26 10.89
N GLU A 828 25.33 23.97 10.51
CA GLU A 828 25.03 24.21 9.09
C GLU A 828 26.39 24.42 8.42
N PRO A 829 26.72 23.62 7.39
CA PRO A 829 27.96 23.82 6.68
C PRO A 829 27.99 25.31 6.36
N PRO A 830 29.15 26.00 6.52
CA PRO A 830 29.23 27.45 6.35
C PRO A 830 28.47 27.77 5.10
N ALA A 831 27.56 28.73 5.16
CA ALA A 831 26.64 29.10 4.12
C ALA A 831 27.36 29.05 2.78
N GLU A 832 27.09 27.99 2.00
CA GLU A 832 27.48 27.98 0.61
C GLU A 832 26.87 29.23 -0.02
N PRO A 833 27.61 29.93 -0.88
CA PRO A 833 27.15 31.17 -1.47
C PRO A 833 25.77 30.90 -2.07
N ALA A 834 24.82 31.75 -1.71
CA ALA A 834 23.39 31.67 -2.01
C ALA A 834 23.11 30.83 -3.25
N HIS A 835 22.52 29.64 -3.05
CA HIS A 835 22.03 28.80 -4.13
C HIS A 835 21.09 29.68 -4.96
N GLN A 836 21.52 29.98 -6.20
CA GLN A 836 20.59 30.49 -7.19
C GLN A 836 19.44 29.50 -7.27
N PRO A 837 18.18 29.93 -7.14
CA PRO A 837 17.04 29.02 -7.15
C PRO A 837 17.10 28.21 -8.46
N ASP A 838 16.96 26.92 -8.33
CA ASP A 838 16.95 25.94 -9.43
C ASP A 838 16.11 26.48 -10.60
N PRO A 839 16.64 26.62 -11.81
CA PRO A 839 15.89 27.23 -12.91
C PRO A 839 14.63 26.44 -13.20
N LEU A 840 13.56 27.13 -13.59
CA LEU A 840 12.33 26.46 -14.00
C LEU A 840 12.62 25.55 -15.19
N THR A 841 12.11 24.32 -15.14
CA THR A 841 12.20 23.40 -16.28
C THR A 841 11.36 23.91 -17.45
N GLY A 842 11.67 23.49 -18.68
CA GLY A 842 10.88 23.87 -19.86
C GLY A 842 9.39 23.67 -19.71
N ARG A 843 9.00 22.57 -19.03
CA ARG A 843 7.59 22.26 -18.77
C ARG A 843 6.95 23.16 -17.70
N GLU A 844 7.71 23.55 -16.70
CA GLU A 844 7.27 24.52 -15.70
C GLU A 844 7.13 25.94 -16.31
N LEU A 845 8.01 26.30 -17.23
CA LEU A 845 7.91 27.54 -17.99
C LEU A 845 6.66 27.58 -18.90
N GLU A 846 6.33 26.49 -19.59
CA GLU A 846 5.11 26.37 -20.38
C GLU A 846 3.85 26.54 -19.52
N VAL A 847 3.82 25.90 -18.35
CA VAL A 847 2.72 26.04 -17.40
C VAL A 847 2.63 27.48 -16.89
N LEU A 848 3.76 28.11 -16.54
CA LEU A 848 3.82 29.50 -16.07
C LEU A 848 3.36 30.48 -17.17
N HIS A 849 3.73 30.22 -18.42
CA HIS A 849 3.32 31.01 -19.57
C HIS A 849 1.80 30.96 -19.79
N MET A 850 1.22 29.77 -19.71
CA MET A 850 -0.24 29.64 -19.80
C MET A 850 -0.96 30.25 -18.58
N LEU A 851 -0.30 30.22 -17.41
CA LEU A 851 -0.78 30.87 -16.21
C LEU A 851 -0.87 32.38 -16.39
N SER A 852 0.17 32.99 -16.99
CA SER A 852 0.21 34.42 -17.27
C SER A 852 -0.82 34.87 -18.32
N ALA A 853 -1.18 33.97 -19.24
CA ALA A 853 -2.26 34.17 -20.21
C ALA A 853 -3.67 33.95 -19.60
N GLY A 854 -3.78 33.70 -18.31
CA GLY A 854 -5.08 33.62 -17.58
C GLY A 854 -5.81 32.27 -17.66
N TYR A 855 -5.22 31.23 -18.25
CA TYR A 855 -5.88 29.95 -18.40
C TYR A 855 -6.06 29.23 -17.06
N ARG A 856 -7.24 28.64 -16.83
CA ARG A 856 -7.53 27.81 -15.66
C ARG A 856 -6.82 26.46 -15.76
N ASN A 857 -6.55 25.80 -14.63
CA ASN A 857 -5.79 24.54 -14.57
C ASN A 857 -6.33 23.47 -15.53
N ARG A 858 -7.67 23.35 -15.63
CA ARG A 858 -8.32 22.43 -16.56
C ARG A 858 -8.00 22.71 -18.03
N VAL A 859 -7.92 23.98 -18.42
CA VAL A 859 -7.58 24.38 -19.79
C VAL A 859 -6.10 24.20 -20.06
N ILE A 860 -5.24 24.48 -19.06
CA ILE A 860 -3.81 24.20 -19.12
C ILE A 860 -3.57 22.70 -19.30
N ALA A 861 -4.27 21.88 -18.53
CA ALA A 861 -4.22 20.42 -18.62
C ALA A 861 -4.59 19.93 -20.04
N GLN A 862 -5.68 20.41 -20.59
CA GLN A 862 -6.11 20.07 -21.97
C GLN A 862 -5.09 20.49 -23.01
N LYS A 863 -4.60 21.72 -22.95
CA LYS A 863 -3.65 22.27 -23.95
C LYS A 863 -2.27 21.60 -23.87
N LEU A 864 -1.86 21.14 -22.71
CA LEU A 864 -0.57 20.49 -22.50
C LEU A 864 -0.66 18.96 -22.49
N PHE A 865 -1.83 18.39 -22.75
CA PHE A 865 -2.08 16.93 -22.69
C PHE A 865 -1.67 16.32 -21.34
N LEU A 866 -2.00 17.01 -20.25
CA LEU A 866 -1.72 16.61 -18.87
C LEU A 866 -3.00 16.37 -18.09
N SER A 867 -2.92 15.69 -16.95
CA SER A 867 -4.00 15.69 -15.97
C SER A 867 -4.05 17.03 -15.20
N GLU A 868 -5.23 17.42 -14.73
CA GLU A 868 -5.36 18.63 -13.90
C GLU A 868 -4.54 18.52 -12.60
N LEU A 869 -4.36 17.31 -12.08
CA LEU A 869 -3.52 17.02 -10.93
C LEU A 869 -2.03 17.26 -11.24
N THR A 870 -1.59 16.88 -12.43
CA THR A 870 -0.22 17.12 -12.90
C THR A 870 0.06 18.63 -13.04
N VAL A 871 -0.90 19.41 -13.55
CA VAL A 871 -0.79 20.87 -13.61
C VAL A 871 -0.69 21.48 -12.20
N LYS A 872 -1.51 21.01 -11.23
CA LYS A 872 -1.39 21.43 -9.84
C LYS A 872 -0.03 21.10 -9.21
N SER A 873 0.56 19.96 -9.59
CA SER A 873 1.90 19.58 -9.15
C SER A 873 2.98 20.52 -9.73
N HIS A 874 2.89 20.85 -11.03
CA HIS A 874 3.79 21.83 -11.64
C HIS A 874 3.66 23.20 -11.00
N LEU A 875 2.44 23.66 -10.74
CA LEU A 875 2.21 24.94 -10.06
C LEU A 875 2.83 25.00 -8.67
N ARG A 876 2.74 23.90 -7.89
CA ARG A 876 3.36 23.80 -6.57
C ARG A 876 4.89 23.92 -6.66
N ARG A 877 5.52 23.29 -7.66
CA ARG A 877 6.96 23.39 -7.92
C ARG A 877 7.36 24.78 -8.39
N ILE A 878 6.57 25.39 -9.27
CA ILE A 878 6.78 26.78 -9.74
C ILE A 878 6.73 27.74 -8.55
N HIS A 879 5.73 27.58 -7.67
CA HIS A 879 5.60 28.39 -6.45
C HIS A 879 6.82 28.22 -5.53
N ALA A 880 7.29 27.00 -5.32
CA ALA A 880 8.46 26.72 -4.49
C ALA A 880 9.76 27.34 -5.11
N LYS A 881 9.97 27.18 -6.41
CA LYS A 881 11.17 27.69 -7.12
C LYS A 881 11.18 29.22 -7.27
N LEU A 882 10.01 29.85 -7.41
CA LEU A 882 9.89 31.30 -7.50
C LEU A 882 9.79 31.97 -6.12
N GLY A 883 9.50 31.22 -5.05
CA GLY A 883 9.20 31.76 -3.73
C GLY A 883 7.82 32.40 -3.65
N ALA A 884 6.89 32.00 -4.52
CA ALA A 884 5.55 32.57 -4.62
C ALA A 884 4.55 31.85 -3.69
N GLN A 885 3.70 32.59 -3.02
CA GLN A 885 2.63 32.05 -2.17
C GLN A 885 1.28 31.96 -2.88
N SER A 886 1.15 32.64 -4.02
CA SER A 886 -0.10 32.66 -4.79
C SER A 886 0.16 32.59 -6.30
N ARG A 887 -0.91 32.20 -7.04
CA ARG A 887 -0.91 32.17 -8.50
C ARG A 887 -0.53 33.50 -9.14
N THR A 888 -1.08 34.59 -8.60
CA THR A 888 -0.85 35.96 -9.08
C THR A 888 0.59 36.39 -8.80
N GLU A 889 1.11 36.02 -7.65
CA GLU A 889 2.48 36.30 -7.26
C GLU A 889 3.50 35.53 -8.09
N ALA A 890 3.20 34.24 -8.42
CA ALA A 890 4.05 33.45 -9.32
C ALA A 890 4.18 34.10 -10.70
N VAL A 891 3.09 34.66 -11.24
CA VAL A 891 3.11 35.40 -12.51
C VAL A 891 3.89 36.70 -12.37
N ALA A 892 3.69 37.45 -11.30
CA ALA A 892 4.42 38.70 -11.06
C ALA A 892 5.94 38.47 -10.92
N LEU A 893 6.34 37.47 -10.14
CA LEU A 893 7.76 37.10 -9.98
C LEU A 893 8.36 36.52 -11.27
N GLY A 894 7.56 35.73 -12.03
CA GLY A 894 7.98 35.25 -13.35
C GLY A 894 8.28 36.39 -14.33
N ARG A 895 7.45 37.43 -14.35
CA ARG A 895 7.69 38.65 -15.15
C ARG A 895 8.89 39.44 -14.63
N ALA A 896 8.99 39.68 -13.34
CA ALA A 896 10.10 40.40 -12.73
C ALA A 896 11.47 39.73 -12.99
N ARG A 897 11.48 38.40 -13.16
CA ARG A 897 12.70 37.64 -13.50
C ARG A 897 12.90 37.42 -15.00
N GLY A 898 12.07 37.99 -15.87
CA GLY A 898 12.15 37.82 -17.32
C GLY A 898 11.89 36.41 -17.84
N LEU A 899 11.22 35.57 -17.06
CA LEU A 899 10.92 34.18 -17.42
C LEU A 899 9.66 34.06 -18.32
N ILE A 900 8.79 35.05 -18.27
CA ILE A 900 7.56 35.18 -19.07
C ILE A 900 7.33 36.65 -19.42
N PRO A 901 6.70 36.96 -20.55
CA PRO A 901 6.40 38.32 -20.99
C PRO A 901 5.41 39.08 -20.12
#